data_153a5105513eab54620d108f16df9c2e
#
_entry.id   153a5105513eab54620d108f16df9c2e
#
_cell.length_a   1.000
_cell.length_b   1.000
_cell.length_c   1.000
_cell.angle_alpha   90.00
_cell.angle_beta   90.00
_cell.angle_gamma   90.00
#
_symmetry.space_group_name_H-M   'P 1'
#
loop_
_entity.id
_entity.type
_entity.pdbx_description
1 polymer ?
#
loop_
_entity_poly.entity_id
_entity_poly.type
_entity_poly.pdbx_seq_one_letter_code
_entity_poly.pdbx_strand_id
1 'polypeptide(L)'
;MKAMKRFQRSILLSAAFLLSSLSGFAETGEGVRAWMATDGPVPVEAGKPFPVTIVLDLQSGWHTYWQYPGDSGLPPKVTWQLPDGWTAGPPEFAIPHQFSEPGDMIVYGYEKQQLLRAMITPPKDLPKDKIFDLKASLSWLACKELCVPGSTDVELKVLGPTGGRVDWRSASVPHGEWPLSGPPSFPVSVSGKGTNVIISFTGDSGAKYQLYPDPAEGTTAGHVTQITSQGVKGPAVVFSLSWDGVAPFKGLLVEQIGDARKAWWISKNASQVTGVKIPSISMYVLIAALFSGFLGGLILNLMPCVLPVISLKIFSFIAQAGESPARIFRHGVAFAAGIFSWFLGLGILVIILKSGGAQVTWGAFQFQNPLFVVGLSVLVFLFALNLFGVFEITLPGTATTSLDQTASRGGYSGSFFQGLFATLLATPCTAPFLGSALGFAFGQSPAVILGMFAAVAFGMSLPYLLLSARPGWRKWIPKPGLWMERLKQFMGFPLLATNLWLLWVIQNQRGEMAALLLLALFLFLGFCAWIYGSLANGSARTRWVLLFAITLVSSVSLTAVMKRISQAAPVAPGEATSGGISWVPYSPSSLDALRSDGKPVLLDFTASWCLTCQFNERTAINVPAVRSLLREKGITAMKGDWTNSDPVITAALKSFGRVGVPLLVFYPAGKGSEPIILPELLTEKMVLDAIRN
;
A
#
# COMPACT_ATOMS: atom_id res chain seq x y z
N MET A 1 -39.95 29.56 -6.74
CA MET A 1 -39.45 29.34 -5.33
C MET A 1 -39.94 28.03 -4.70
N LYS A 2 -41.19 27.60 -4.82
CA LYS A 2 -41.69 26.33 -4.24
C LYS A 2 -41.15 25.06 -4.91
N ALA A 3 -40.87 25.07 -6.21
CA ALA A 3 -40.34 23.91 -6.95
C ALA A 3 -38.85 23.66 -6.62
N MET A 4 -38.06 24.70 -6.37
CA MET A 4 -36.63 24.60 -6.04
C MET A 4 -36.38 24.05 -4.63
N LYS A 5 -37.28 24.34 -3.66
CA LYS A 5 -37.23 23.75 -2.31
C LYS A 5 -37.60 22.26 -2.29
N ARG A 6 -38.44 21.78 -3.21
CA ARG A 6 -38.77 20.36 -3.37
C ARG A 6 -37.60 19.59 -3.98
N PHE A 7 -36.90 20.17 -4.96
CA PHE A 7 -35.72 19.56 -5.60
C PHE A 7 -34.56 19.44 -4.63
N GLN A 8 -34.28 20.47 -3.80
CA GLN A 8 -33.29 20.39 -2.75
C GLN A 8 -33.60 19.35 -1.65
N ARG A 9 -34.88 19.17 -1.30
CA ARG A 9 -35.28 18.11 -0.36
C ARG A 9 -35.13 16.71 -0.94
N SER A 10 -35.38 16.52 -2.24
CA SER A 10 -35.16 15.21 -2.90
C SER A 10 -33.70 14.83 -2.99
N ILE A 11 -32.80 15.80 -3.25
CA ILE A 11 -31.35 15.55 -3.28
C ILE A 11 -30.79 15.23 -1.87
N LEU A 12 -31.29 15.92 -0.84
CA LEU A 12 -30.92 15.64 0.56
C LEU A 12 -31.46 14.29 1.06
N LEU A 13 -32.65 13.88 0.61
CA LEU A 13 -33.20 12.56 0.92
C LEU A 13 -32.47 11.42 0.18
N SER A 14 -32.04 11.65 -1.05
CA SER A 14 -31.23 10.66 -1.79
C SER A 14 -29.80 10.54 -1.23
N ALA A 15 -29.21 11.63 -0.76
CA ALA A 15 -27.91 11.62 -0.08
C ALA A 15 -27.99 10.97 1.32
N ALA A 16 -29.13 11.16 2.03
CA ALA A 16 -29.37 10.50 3.31
C ALA A 16 -29.62 9.00 3.15
N PHE A 17 -30.23 8.56 2.03
CA PHE A 17 -30.46 7.15 1.74
C PHE A 17 -29.18 6.41 1.30
N LEU A 18 -28.20 7.12 0.73
CA LEU A 18 -26.88 6.57 0.40
C LEU A 18 -25.94 6.53 1.62
N LEU A 19 -26.20 7.33 2.65
CA LEU A 19 -25.45 7.32 3.91
C LEU A 19 -26.03 6.35 4.95
N SER A 20 -27.29 5.93 4.81
CA SER A 20 -27.92 4.97 5.73
C SER A 20 -27.66 3.50 5.37
N SER A 21 -27.00 3.21 4.24
CA SER A 21 -26.58 1.84 3.87
C SER A 21 -25.18 1.48 4.34
N LEU A 22 -24.52 2.35 5.12
CA LEU A 22 -23.18 2.11 5.70
C LEU A 22 -23.18 1.88 7.22
N SER A 23 -24.35 1.77 7.85
CA SER A 23 -24.49 1.46 9.28
C SER A 23 -25.25 0.17 9.48
N GLY A 24 -24.56 -0.94 9.41
CA GLY A 24 -25.14 -2.22 9.73
C GLY A 24 -24.24 -3.39 9.32
N PHE A 25 -23.19 -3.65 10.07
CA PHE A 25 -22.64 -5.00 10.27
C PHE A 25 -21.72 -4.95 11.49
N ALA A 26 -22.34 -5.00 12.66
CA ALA A 26 -21.71 -5.55 13.84
C ALA A 26 -22.06 -7.04 13.86
N GLU A 27 -21.46 -7.83 12.96
CA GLU A 27 -21.49 -9.26 13.09
C GLU A 27 -20.31 -9.70 13.94
N THR A 28 -20.61 -10.45 15.02
CA THR A 28 -19.69 -11.37 15.67
C THR A 28 -19.02 -12.18 14.56
N GLY A 29 -17.71 -12.01 14.39
CA GLY A 29 -16.99 -12.60 13.25
C GLY A 29 -17.27 -14.09 13.15
N GLU A 30 -17.68 -14.54 11.99
CA GLU A 30 -17.94 -15.96 11.71
C GLU A 30 -16.73 -16.79 12.14
N GLY A 31 -16.97 -17.85 12.90
CA GLY A 31 -15.94 -18.83 13.27
C GLY A 31 -15.16 -18.56 14.56
N VAL A 32 -15.42 -17.46 15.28
CA VAL A 32 -14.73 -17.17 16.55
C VAL A 32 -15.72 -16.81 17.67
N ARG A 33 -15.56 -17.44 18.83
CA ARG A 33 -16.28 -17.11 20.05
C ARG A 33 -15.30 -16.62 21.11
N ALA A 34 -15.58 -15.48 21.73
CA ALA A 34 -14.68 -14.90 22.73
C ALA A 34 -15.37 -14.72 24.09
N TRP A 35 -14.61 -14.92 25.17
CA TRP A 35 -15.05 -14.66 26.56
C TRP A 35 -13.84 -14.36 27.46
N MET A 36 -14.09 -13.86 28.68
CA MET A 36 -13.08 -13.67 29.72
C MET A 36 -13.26 -14.67 30.85
N ALA A 37 -12.14 -15.11 31.45
CA ALA A 37 -12.09 -15.96 32.59
C ALA A 37 -10.89 -15.61 33.51
N THR A 38 -10.85 -16.09 34.73
CA THR A 38 -9.71 -15.91 35.65
C THR A 38 -9.44 -17.17 36.47
N ASP A 39 -8.15 -17.51 36.62
CA ASP A 39 -7.64 -18.51 37.59
C ASP A 39 -7.17 -17.83 38.90
N GLY A 40 -7.30 -16.51 38.99
CA GLY A 40 -6.91 -15.74 40.14
C GLY A 40 -7.81 -16.00 41.34
N PRO A 41 -7.37 -15.59 42.55
CA PRO A 41 -8.18 -15.71 43.74
C PRO A 41 -9.48 -14.89 43.58
N VAL A 42 -10.61 -15.54 43.88
CA VAL A 42 -11.91 -14.87 43.99
C VAL A 42 -12.45 -15.18 45.40
N PRO A 43 -12.67 -14.19 46.21
CA PRO A 43 -12.65 -12.71 45.99
C PRO A 43 -11.25 -12.14 45.72
N VAL A 44 -11.19 -11.09 44.91
CA VAL A 44 -9.94 -10.41 44.54
C VAL A 44 -9.40 -9.60 45.73
N GLU A 45 -8.07 -9.55 45.88
CA GLU A 45 -7.43 -8.83 46.97
C GLU A 45 -7.09 -7.40 46.55
N ALA A 46 -7.37 -6.42 47.41
CA ALA A 46 -7.09 -5.00 47.16
C ALA A 46 -5.59 -4.76 46.92
N GLY A 47 -5.25 -4.07 45.82
CA GLY A 47 -3.90 -3.73 45.42
C GLY A 47 -3.04 -4.89 44.95
N LYS A 48 -3.55 -6.14 44.91
CA LYS A 48 -2.80 -7.28 44.37
C LYS A 48 -3.20 -7.63 42.96
N PRO A 49 -2.24 -7.72 42.01
CA PRO A 49 -2.53 -8.11 40.65
C PRO A 49 -2.98 -9.57 40.58
N PHE A 50 -3.95 -9.85 39.71
CA PHE A 50 -4.43 -11.20 39.43
C PHE A 50 -4.59 -11.41 37.93
N PRO A 51 -4.45 -12.64 37.39
CA PRO A 51 -4.52 -12.89 35.96
C PRO A 51 -5.98 -12.91 35.48
N VAL A 52 -6.22 -12.23 34.34
CA VAL A 52 -7.46 -12.35 33.58
C VAL A 52 -7.07 -12.82 32.19
N THR A 53 -7.72 -13.88 31.72
CA THR A 53 -7.47 -14.50 30.44
C THR A 53 -8.66 -14.25 29.52
N ILE A 54 -8.41 -13.68 28.34
CA ILE A 54 -9.34 -13.61 27.23
C ILE A 54 -9.12 -14.85 26.38
N VAL A 55 -10.19 -15.54 26.08
CA VAL A 55 -10.19 -16.78 25.31
C VAL A 55 -10.92 -16.51 24.00
N LEU A 56 -10.26 -16.80 22.88
CA LEU A 56 -10.88 -16.90 21.56
C LEU A 56 -10.92 -18.38 21.19
N ASP A 57 -12.12 -18.92 21.06
CA ASP A 57 -12.36 -20.30 20.65
C ASP A 57 -12.69 -20.32 19.16
N LEU A 58 -11.92 -21.08 18.40
CA LEU A 58 -11.93 -21.06 16.94
C LEU A 58 -12.62 -22.30 16.40
N GLN A 59 -13.55 -22.12 15.49
CA GLN A 59 -14.16 -23.24 14.78
C GLN A 59 -13.12 -23.94 13.89
N SER A 60 -13.33 -25.22 13.61
CA SER A 60 -12.40 -26.02 12.81
C SER A 60 -12.10 -25.38 11.45
N GLY A 61 -10.82 -25.27 11.16
CA GLY A 61 -10.29 -24.65 9.94
C GLY A 61 -10.13 -23.14 9.98
N TRP A 62 -10.53 -22.47 11.08
CA TRP A 62 -10.23 -21.08 11.33
C TRP A 62 -8.93 -20.94 12.13
N HIS A 63 -8.18 -19.86 11.87
CA HIS A 63 -6.99 -19.48 12.64
C HIS A 63 -6.97 -17.98 12.93
N THR A 64 -6.27 -17.62 13.98
CA THR A 64 -5.97 -16.24 14.38
C THR A 64 -4.47 -16.07 14.56
N TYR A 65 -4.02 -14.85 14.79
CA TYR A 65 -2.62 -14.48 14.71
C TYR A 65 -2.01 -14.17 16.08
N TRP A 66 -0.72 -14.47 16.23
CA TRP A 66 0.08 -14.09 17.39
C TRP A 66 0.43 -12.60 17.34
N GLN A 67 1.07 -12.06 18.43
CA GLN A 67 1.45 -10.64 18.51
C GLN A 67 2.35 -10.17 17.36
N TYR A 68 3.19 -11.04 16.82
CA TYR A 68 3.85 -10.88 15.52
C TYR A 68 3.36 -11.99 14.57
N PRO A 69 2.52 -11.66 13.63
CA PRO A 69 1.84 -12.67 12.82
C PRO A 69 2.74 -13.36 11.78
N GLY A 70 3.96 -12.88 11.54
CA GLY A 70 4.83 -13.34 10.46
C GLY A 70 4.57 -12.58 9.17
N ASP A 71 4.42 -13.31 8.06
CA ASP A 71 4.31 -12.73 6.72
C ASP A 71 2.92 -12.16 6.41
N SER A 72 1.89 -12.60 7.13
CA SER A 72 0.49 -12.24 6.90
C SER A 72 -0.27 -12.12 8.21
N GLY A 73 -1.40 -11.42 8.19
CA GLY A 73 -2.35 -11.31 9.30
C GLY A 73 -2.20 -10.06 10.17
N LEU A 74 -3.09 -9.97 11.15
CA LEU A 74 -3.10 -8.90 12.15
C LEU A 74 -3.31 -9.49 13.53
N PRO A 75 -2.49 -9.07 14.54
CA PRO A 75 -2.67 -9.52 15.92
C PRO A 75 -3.98 -8.99 16.48
N PRO A 76 -4.63 -9.74 17.42
CA PRO A 76 -5.78 -9.23 18.14
C PRO A 76 -5.38 -8.03 19.01
N LYS A 77 -6.31 -7.07 19.13
CA LYS A 77 -6.16 -5.89 19.97
C LYS A 77 -7.19 -5.94 21.09
N VAL A 78 -6.73 -5.60 22.30
CA VAL A 78 -7.56 -5.54 23.52
C VAL A 78 -7.58 -4.10 24.00
N THR A 79 -8.77 -3.54 24.15
CA THR A 79 -8.99 -2.23 24.77
C THR A 79 -9.77 -2.43 26.05
N TRP A 80 -9.12 -2.21 27.21
CA TRP A 80 -9.74 -2.40 28.52
C TRP A 80 -10.67 -1.25 28.88
N GLN A 81 -11.82 -1.59 29.43
CA GLN A 81 -12.79 -0.68 30.03
C GLN A 81 -12.98 -1.12 31.50
N LEU A 82 -12.06 -0.65 32.33
CA LEU A 82 -12.00 -1.05 33.75
C LEU A 82 -12.68 0.02 34.62
N PRO A 83 -13.19 -0.36 35.80
CA PRO A 83 -13.67 0.59 36.78
C PRO A 83 -12.58 1.55 37.26
N ASP A 84 -12.95 2.68 37.83
CA ASP A 84 -12.02 3.68 38.30
C ASP A 84 -10.98 3.13 39.28
N GLY A 85 -9.72 3.47 39.05
CA GLY A 85 -8.59 3.03 39.88
C GLY A 85 -8.05 1.63 39.57
N TRP A 86 -8.70 0.90 38.64
CA TRP A 86 -8.17 -0.39 38.18
C TRP A 86 -7.21 -0.19 37.01
N THR A 87 -6.18 -1.04 36.91
CA THR A 87 -5.21 -1.00 35.84
C THR A 87 -4.99 -2.38 35.22
N ALA A 88 -4.76 -2.41 33.89
CA ALA A 88 -4.38 -3.63 33.18
C ALA A 88 -2.91 -3.54 32.73
N GLY A 89 -2.17 -4.62 32.92
CA GLY A 89 -0.87 -4.82 32.29
C GLY A 89 -1.01 -5.15 30.80
N PRO A 90 0.12 -5.18 30.07
CA PRO A 90 0.11 -5.59 28.66
C PRO A 90 -0.37 -7.05 28.54
N PRO A 91 -1.10 -7.39 27.46
CA PRO A 91 -1.51 -8.76 27.22
C PRO A 91 -0.31 -9.64 26.88
N GLU A 92 -0.24 -10.79 27.52
CA GLU A 92 0.71 -11.87 27.23
C GLU A 92 -0.01 -12.93 26.38
N PHE A 93 0.65 -13.40 25.34
CA PHE A 93 0.12 -14.40 24.42
C PHE A 93 0.62 -15.80 24.79
N ALA A 94 -0.22 -16.82 24.69
CA ALA A 94 0.21 -18.20 24.79
C ALA A 94 1.24 -18.55 23.70
N ILE A 95 1.92 -19.70 23.82
CA ILE A 95 2.91 -20.14 22.83
C ILE A 95 2.23 -20.36 21.47
N PRO A 96 2.67 -19.66 20.39
CA PRO A 96 2.05 -19.80 19.08
C PRO A 96 2.44 -21.11 18.39
N HIS A 97 1.73 -21.42 17.30
CA HIS A 97 2.12 -22.40 16.32
C HIS A 97 2.59 -21.69 15.05
N GLN A 98 3.49 -22.34 14.31
CA GLN A 98 3.88 -21.91 12.96
C GLN A 98 3.10 -22.76 11.96
N PHE A 99 2.47 -22.13 11.00
CA PHE A 99 1.84 -22.79 9.86
C PHE A 99 2.07 -21.96 8.59
N SER A 100 1.83 -22.60 7.44
CA SER A 100 1.99 -21.97 6.15
C SER A 100 0.62 -21.65 5.56
N GLU A 101 0.43 -20.42 5.15
CA GLU A 101 -0.70 -19.98 4.34
C GLU A 101 -0.38 -20.11 2.84
N PRO A 102 -1.40 -20.08 1.95
CA PRO A 102 -1.17 -20.12 0.52
C PRO A 102 -0.15 -19.07 0.05
N GLY A 103 0.85 -19.52 -0.71
CA GLY A 103 1.98 -18.69 -1.16
C GLY A 103 3.22 -18.80 -0.28
N ASP A 104 3.40 -19.93 0.44
CA ASP A 104 4.53 -20.23 1.33
C ASP A 104 4.76 -19.15 2.42
N MET A 105 3.69 -18.43 2.77
CA MET A 105 3.73 -17.45 3.85
C MET A 105 3.83 -18.17 5.19
N ILE A 106 4.85 -17.84 5.96
CA ILE A 106 5.02 -18.34 7.32
C ILE A 106 4.25 -17.43 8.26
N VAL A 107 3.22 -17.98 8.90
CA VAL A 107 2.42 -17.26 9.88
C VAL A 107 2.53 -17.89 11.26
N TYR A 108 2.41 -17.05 12.26
CA TYR A 108 2.45 -17.44 13.67
C TYR A 108 1.10 -17.14 14.30
N GLY A 109 0.48 -18.15 14.89
CA GLY A 109 -0.87 -17.97 15.43
C GLY A 109 -1.46 -19.23 16.06
N TYR A 110 -2.79 -19.38 15.97
CA TYR A 110 -3.57 -20.38 16.70
C TYR A 110 -4.70 -20.91 15.83
N GLU A 111 -4.93 -22.23 15.83
CA GLU A 111 -5.95 -22.88 15.01
C GLU A 111 -7.19 -23.36 15.80
N LYS A 112 -7.07 -23.59 17.10
CA LYS A 112 -8.19 -24.10 17.93
C LYS A 112 -8.61 -23.08 18.96
N GLN A 113 -7.64 -22.55 19.67
CA GLN A 113 -7.88 -21.66 20.79
C GLN A 113 -6.73 -20.69 20.94
N GLN A 114 -7.04 -19.41 21.07
CA GLN A 114 -6.08 -18.38 21.39
C GLN A 114 -6.34 -17.86 22.79
N LEU A 115 -5.27 -17.76 23.59
CA LEU A 115 -5.32 -17.26 24.95
C LEU A 115 -4.46 -15.98 25.07
N LEU A 116 -5.07 -14.93 25.61
CA LEU A 116 -4.39 -13.68 25.96
C LEU A 116 -4.59 -13.42 27.44
N ARG A 117 -3.50 -13.36 28.21
CA ARG A 117 -3.52 -13.14 29.64
C ARG A 117 -3.03 -11.73 29.95
N ALA A 118 -3.75 -11.01 30.82
CA ALA A 118 -3.29 -9.75 31.37
C ALA A 118 -3.39 -9.75 32.88
N MET A 119 -2.42 -9.10 33.55
CA MET A 119 -2.46 -8.90 35.00
C MET A 119 -3.31 -7.65 35.27
N ILE A 120 -4.45 -7.85 35.94
CA ILE A 120 -5.34 -6.77 36.39
C ILE A 120 -5.04 -6.42 37.81
N THR A 121 -4.81 -5.15 38.08
CA THR A 121 -4.52 -4.66 39.45
C THR A 121 -5.67 -3.78 39.93
N PRO A 122 -6.39 -4.22 41.00
CA PRO A 122 -7.41 -3.40 41.62
C PRO A 122 -6.79 -2.29 42.48
N PRO A 123 -7.54 -1.21 42.81
CA PRO A 123 -7.09 -0.18 43.72
C PRO A 123 -6.86 -0.71 45.15
N LYS A 124 -6.05 0.02 45.92
CA LYS A 124 -5.75 -0.35 47.34
C LYS A 124 -7.00 -0.22 48.24
N ASP A 125 -7.89 0.72 47.91
CA ASP A 125 -9.13 0.96 48.65
C ASP A 125 -10.31 0.32 47.89
N LEU A 126 -10.40 -1.01 47.96
CA LEU A 126 -11.44 -1.77 47.29
C LEU A 126 -12.64 -1.99 48.23
N PRO A 127 -13.86 -1.56 47.84
CA PRO A 127 -15.06 -1.81 48.63
C PRO A 127 -15.30 -3.30 48.85
N LYS A 128 -15.65 -3.66 50.10
CA LYS A 128 -16.00 -5.04 50.46
C LYS A 128 -17.37 -5.44 49.90
N ASP A 129 -17.54 -6.71 49.61
CA ASP A 129 -18.80 -7.34 49.19
C ASP A 129 -19.42 -6.69 47.92
N LYS A 130 -18.63 -6.00 47.11
CA LYS A 130 -19.04 -5.39 45.86
C LYS A 130 -18.60 -6.22 44.65
N ILE A 131 -19.50 -6.38 43.70
CA ILE A 131 -19.20 -6.97 42.39
C ILE A 131 -18.70 -5.87 41.45
N PHE A 132 -17.63 -6.15 40.73
CA PHE A 132 -17.03 -5.27 39.73
C PHE A 132 -17.13 -5.92 38.36
N ASP A 133 -17.56 -5.15 37.36
CA ASP A 133 -17.62 -5.58 36.00
C ASP A 133 -16.32 -5.13 35.28
N LEU A 134 -15.47 -6.08 34.91
CA LEU A 134 -14.31 -5.86 34.08
C LEU A 134 -14.75 -6.06 32.62
N LYS A 135 -14.57 -5.05 31.79
CA LYS A 135 -14.93 -5.11 30.38
C LYS A 135 -13.72 -4.88 29.50
N ALA A 136 -13.73 -5.51 28.33
CA ALA A 136 -12.77 -5.24 27.27
C ALA A 136 -13.42 -5.34 25.90
N SER A 137 -13.08 -4.39 25.02
CA SER A 137 -13.39 -4.48 23.60
C SER A 137 -12.23 -5.21 22.91
N LEU A 138 -12.55 -6.29 22.23
CA LEU A 138 -11.61 -7.14 21.52
C LEU A 138 -11.86 -7.03 20.02
N SER A 139 -10.79 -6.88 19.24
CA SER A 139 -10.83 -6.98 17.79
C SER A 139 -9.76 -7.94 17.30
N TRP A 140 -10.05 -8.73 16.28
CA TRP A 140 -9.15 -9.74 15.71
C TRP A 140 -9.35 -9.87 14.20
N LEU A 141 -8.40 -10.52 13.57
CA LEU A 141 -8.54 -11.05 12.22
C LEU A 141 -8.56 -12.58 12.31
N ALA A 142 -9.58 -13.22 11.77
CA ALA A 142 -9.66 -14.68 11.68
C ALA A 142 -9.71 -15.08 10.20
N CYS A 143 -8.94 -16.11 9.84
CA CYS A 143 -8.83 -16.56 8.46
C CYS A 143 -9.14 -18.05 8.33
N LYS A 144 -9.76 -18.42 7.18
CA LYS A 144 -9.94 -19.80 6.73
C LYS A 144 -9.58 -19.87 5.25
N GLU A 145 -10.49 -19.59 4.34
CA GLU A 145 -10.23 -19.35 2.92
C GLU A 145 -10.14 -17.82 2.64
N LEU A 146 -10.87 -17.06 3.42
CA LEU A 146 -10.87 -15.59 3.44
C LEU A 146 -10.65 -15.11 4.86
N CYS A 147 -9.99 -13.97 4.98
CA CYS A 147 -9.76 -13.32 6.27
C CYS A 147 -10.92 -12.38 6.59
N VAL A 148 -11.56 -12.57 7.72
CA VAL A 148 -12.71 -11.80 8.20
C VAL A 148 -12.31 -11.07 9.49
N PRO A 149 -12.41 -9.73 9.54
CA PRO A 149 -12.24 -9.00 10.78
C PRO A 149 -13.44 -9.23 11.69
N GLY A 150 -13.16 -9.51 12.98
CA GLY A 150 -14.16 -9.67 14.02
C GLY A 150 -13.92 -8.70 15.15
N SER A 151 -14.97 -8.37 15.89
CA SER A 151 -14.88 -7.62 17.14
C SER A 151 -16.03 -7.98 18.06
N THR A 152 -15.78 -7.95 19.37
CA THR A 152 -16.82 -8.14 20.38
C THR A 152 -16.39 -7.51 21.70
N ASP A 153 -17.38 -7.20 22.54
CA ASP A 153 -17.15 -6.82 23.90
C ASP A 153 -17.26 -8.07 24.79
N VAL A 154 -16.31 -8.24 25.69
CA VAL A 154 -16.28 -9.32 26.65
C VAL A 154 -16.30 -8.75 28.07
N GLU A 155 -16.97 -9.45 28.99
CA GLU A 155 -17.09 -9.03 30.37
C GLU A 155 -16.77 -10.16 31.37
N LEU A 156 -16.19 -9.79 32.48
CA LEU A 156 -15.91 -10.67 33.61
C LEU A 156 -16.37 -9.97 34.89
N LYS A 157 -17.23 -10.64 35.65
CA LYS A 157 -17.62 -10.16 36.98
C LYS A 157 -16.67 -10.73 38.03
N VAL A 158 -16.12 -9.86 38.83
CA VAL A 158 -15.23 -10.25 39.95
C VAL A 158 -15.76 -9.71 41.28
N LEU A 159 -15.57 -10.48 42.32
CA LEU A 159 -16.03 -10.14 43.68
C LEU A 159 -14.87 -9.50 44.43
N GLY A 160 -15.10 -8.33 45.01
CA GLY A 160 -14.17 -7.68 45.95
C GLY A 160 -13.97 -8.48 47.25
N PRO A 161 -13.09 -8.00 48.16
CA PRO A 161 -12.83 -8.66 49.41
C PRO A 161 -14.12 -8.94 50.19
N THR A 162 -14.35 -10.19 50.63
CA THR A 162 -15.55 -10.55 51.38
C THR A 162 -15.18 -11.16 52.74
N GLY A 163 -16.10 -11.00 53.70
CA GLY A 163 -16.03 -11.70 54.98
C GLY A 163 -16.67 -13.10 54.98
N GLY A 164 -17.24 -13.59 53.85
CA GLY A 164 -18.00 -14.83 53.76
C GLY A 164 -17.64 -15.69 52.54
N ARG A 165 -18.01 -17.00 52.60
CA ARG A 165 -17.91 -17.93 51.49
C ARG A 165 -19.00 -17.58 50.46
N VAL A 166 -18.60 -17.18 49.25
CA VAL A 166 -19.50 -17.03 48.11
C VAL A 166 -19.14 -18.12 47.09
N ASP A 167 -20.14 -18.89 46.67
CA ASP A 167 -19.99 -19.90 45.62
C ASP A 167 -20.00 -19.17 44.26
N TRP A 168 -18.82 -18.72 43.84
CA TRP A 168 -18.65 -17.98 42.57
C TRP A 168 -18.11 -18.95 41.52
N ARG A 169 -18.90 -19.21 40.49
CA ARG A 169 -18.44 -19.99 39.34
C ARG A 169 -18.02 -19.00 38.22
N SER A 170 -16.72 -18.78 38.09
CA SER A 170 -16.18 -18.21 36.83
C SER A 170 -16.05 -19.34 35.80
N ALA A 171 -16.13 -19.01 34.53
CA ALA A 171 -15.73 -19.95 33.49
C ALA A 171 -14.29 -20.41 33.75
N SER A 172 -14.03 -21.72 33.66
CA SER A 172 -12.65 -22.24 33.83
C SER A 172 -11.76 -21.71 32.70
N VAL A 173 -10.57 -21.25 33.04
CA VAL A 173 -9.54 -20.91 32.06
C VAL A 173 -9.05 -22.20 31.42
N PRO A 174 -9.08 -22.32 30.11
CA PRO A 174 -8.50 -23.47 29.42
C PRO A 174 -7.00 -23.58 29.72
N HIS A 175 -6.46 -24.79 29.74
CA HIS A 175 -5.03 -25.01 29.89
C HIS A 175 -4.29 -24.37 28.70
N GLY A 176 -3.48 -23.34 28.98
CA GLY A 176 -2.63 -22.66 28.03
C GLY A 176 -1.16 -22.94 28.29
N GLU A 177 -0.39 -23.08 27.24
CA GLU A 177 1.06 -23.13 27.29
C GLU A 177 1.60 -21.69 27.27
N TRP A 178 2.21 -21.27 28.38
CA TRP A 178 2.72 -19.90 28.54
C TRP A 178 4.25 -19.87 28.52
N PRO A 179 4.87 -18.80 28.03
CA PRO A 179 6.29 -18.60 28.14
C PRO A 179 6.75 -18.65 29.61
N LEU A 180 7.86 -19.33 29.87
CA LEU A 180 8.43 -19.46 31.20
C LEU A 180 9.15 -18.15 31.59
N SER A 181 9.06 -17.80 32.86
CA SER A 181 9.81 -16.69 33.45
C SER A 181 11.27 -17.09 33.63
N GLY A 182 12.19 -16.24 33.11
CA GLY A 182 13.64 -16.44 33.21
C GLY A 182 14.29 -17.03 31.95
N PRO A 183 15.61 -17.22 31.99
CA PRO A 183 16.36 -17.75 30.86
C PRO A 183 16.14 -19.26 30.67
N PRO A 184 16.40 -19.80 29.45
CA PRO A 184 16.38 -21.24 29.21
C PRO A 184 17.40 -21.99 30.12
N SER A 185 17.13 -23.26 30.37
CA SER A 185 17.97 -24.13 31.20
C SER A 185 19.35 -24.44 30.58
N PHE A 186 19.54 -24.11 29.33
CA PHE A 186 20.77 -24.27 28.56
C PHE A 186 21.31 -22.91 28.07
N PRO A 187 22.65 -22.77 27.94
CA PRO A 187 23.24 -21.51 27.52
C PRO A 187 22.90 -21.21 26.05
N VAL A 188 22.23 -20.08 25.79
CA VAL A 188 21.91 -19.57 24.46
C VAL A 188 22.85 -18.42 24.11
N SER A 189 23.55 -18.54 22.99
CA SER A 189 24.37 -17.47 22.46
C SER A 189 23.61 -16.76 21.34
N VAL A 190 23.45 -15.44 21.46
CA VAL A 190 22.88 -14.57 20.43
C VAL A 190 24.00 -13.69 19.89
N SER A 191 24.34 -13.89 18.64
CA SER A 191 25.34 -13.13 17.91
C SER A 191 24.75 -12.55 16.64
N GLY A 192 25.43 -11.59 16.01
CA GLY A 192 24.94 -11.02 14.74
C GLY A 192 26.05 -10.25 14.05
N LYS A 193 25.99 -10.24 12.72
CA LYS A 193 26.85 -9.43 11.87
C LYS A 193 26.01 -8.78 10.78
N GLY A 194 25.99 -7.45 10.78
CA GLY A 194 25.10 -6.70 9.89
C GLY A 194 23.62 -6.85 10.29
N THR A 195 22.76 -7.09 9.32
CA THR A 195 21.32 -7.30 9.54
C THR A 195 20.97 -8.74 9.94
N ASN A 196 21.94 -9.65 10.03
CA ASN A 196 21.66 -11.05 10.36
C ASN A 196 21.89 -11.30 11.85
N VAL A 197 20.92 -11.94 12.49
CA VAL A 197 20.98 -12.45 13.86
C VAL A 197 21.16 -13.95 13.80
N ILE A 198 22.12 -14.44 14.58
CA ILE A 198 22.42 -15.87 14.72
C ILE A 198 22.24 -16.25 16.19
N ILE A 199 21.40 -17.25 16.44
CA ILE A 199 21.15 -17.81 17.78
C ILE A 199 21.66 -19.23 17.76
N SER A 200 22.58 -19.56 18.66
CA SER A 200 23.20 -20.88 18.73
C SER A 200 23.21 -21.42 20.15
N PHE A 201 22.93 -22.71 20.29
CA PHE A 201 22.96 -23.44 21.57
C PHE A 201 23.13 -24.94 21.34
N THR A 202 23.41 -25.66 22.40
CA THR A 202 23.39 -27.13 22.39
C THR A 202 22.07 -27.57 23.02
N GLY A 203 21.24 -28.26 22.23
CA GLY A 203 19.93 -28.74 22.67
C GLY A 203 19.94 -30.16 23.17
N ASP A 204 18.79 -30.62 23.65
CA ASP A 204 18.57 -32.01 24.11
C ASP A 204 18.32 -32.95 22.93
N SER A 205 18.84 -34.18 23.01
CA SER A 205 18.61 -35.22 22.03
C SER A 205 17.13 -35.64 22.00
N GLY A 206 16.47 -35.43 20.84
CA GLY A 206 15.04 -35.75 20.68
C GLY A 206 14.09 -34.54 20.84
N ALA A 207 14.59 -33.40 21.29
CA ALA A 207 13.81 -32.17 21.28
C ALA A 207 13.78 -31.50 19.90
N LYS A 208 12.64 -30.92 19.55
CA LYS A 208 12.50 -30.01 18.39
C LYS A 208 12.53 -28.57 18.91
N TYR A 209 13.22 -27.71 18.18
CA TYR A 209 13.33 -26.30 18.55
C TYR A 209 12.70 -25.43 17.48
N GLN A 210 12.00 -24.37 17.88
CA GLN A 210 11.42 -23.36 17.01
C GLN A 210 11.72 -21.97 17.58
N LEU A 211 11.93 -21.02 16.71
CA LEU A 211 12.15 -19.61 17.06
C LEU A 211 11.06 -18.75 16.43
N TYR A 212 10.38 -17.99 17.25
CA TYR A 212 9.37 -17.03 16.83
C TYR A 212 9.93 -15.63 17.07
N PRO A 213 10.27 -14.87 16.03
CA PRO A 213 10.76 -13.50 16.17
C PRO A 213 9.63 -12.57 16.66
N ASP A 214 9.98 -11.60 17.49
CA ASP A 214 9.07 -10.58 18.00
C ASP A 214 9.67 -9.18 17.78
N PRO A 215 9.66 -8.67 16.55
CA PRO A 215 10.21 -7.35 16.24
C PRO A 215 9.36 -6.26 16.87
N ALA A 216 9.98 -5.13 17.24
CA ALA A 216 9.27 -3.95 17.69
C ALA A 216 8.32 -3.42 16.61
N GLU A 217 7.26 -2.71 17.02
CA GLU A 217 6.28 -2.14 16.12
C GLU A 217 6.96 -1.28 15.04
N GLY A 218 6.62 -1.53 13.78
CA GLY A 218 7.22 -0.86 12.62
C GLY A 218 8.56 -1.45 12.13
N THR A 219 9.04 -2.54 12.75
CA THR A 219 10.22 -3.30 12.31
C THR A 219 9.81 -4.67 11.77
N THR A 220 10.69 -5.32 11.01
CA THR A 220 10.41 -6.63 10.41
C THR A 220 11.53 -7.62 10.74
N ALA A 221 11.15 -8.90 10.87
CA ALA A 221 12.08 -10.01 10.94
C ALA A 221 11.92 -10.85 9.66
N GLY A 222 13.03 -11.30 9.09
CA GLY A 222 12.99 -12.24 7.97
C GLY A 222 12.71 -13.66 8.44
N HIS A 223 12.57 -14.57 7.48
CA HIS A 223 12.32 -15.97 7.76
C HIS A 223 13.43 -16.57 8.61
N VAL A 224 13.04 -17.41 9.56
CA VAL A 224 13.96 -18.12 10.44
C VAL A 224 14.46 -19.37 9.74
N THR A 225 15.76 -19.44 9.50
CA THR A 225 16.41 -20.64 8.99
C THR A 225 17.04 -21.42 10.14
N GLN A 226 16.77 -22.71 10.24
CA GLN A 226 17.34 -23.59 11.26
C GLN A 226 18.34 -24.57 10.65
N ILE A 227 19.51 -24.65 11.25
CA ILE A 227 20.52 -25.67 10.95
C ILE A 227 20.76 -26.48 12.22
N THR A 228 20.62 -27.78 12.14
CA THR A 228 20.91 -28.70 13.26
C THR A 228 22.03 -29.65 12.85
N SER A 229 23.10 -29.70 13.64
CA SER A 229 24.22 -30.61 13.44
C SER A 229 24.40 -31.48 14.68
N GLN A 230 24.77 -32.74 14.51
CA GLN A 230 25.05 -33.63 15.63
C GLN A 230 26.38 -33.26 16.28
N GLY A 231 26.37 -32.92 17.58
CA GLY A 231 27.54 -32.60 18.39
C GLY A 231 27.79 -33.66 19.48
N VAL A 232 28.97 -33.68 20.09
CA VAL A 232 29.37 -34.65 21.11
C VAL A 232 28.56 -34.53 22.43
N LYS A 233 27.97 -33.36 22.69
CA LYS A 233 27.16 -33.09 23.90
C LYS A 233 25.66 -32.92 23.66
N GLY A 234 25.19 -33.27 22.44
CA GLY A 234 23.84 -33.03 21.96
C GLY A 234 23.83 -32.28 20.64
N PRO A 235 22.64 -32.13 19.97
CA PRO A 235 22.55 -31.45 18.72
C PRO A 235 22.89 -29.97 18.89
N ALA A 236 23.81 -29.46 18.10
CA ALA A 236 24.05 -28.02 17.98
C ALA A 236 22.97 -27.42 17.07
N VAL A 237 22.16 -26.53 17.64
CA VAL A 237 21.06 -25.85 16.94
C VAL A 237 21.48 -24.42 16.66
N VAL A 238 21.35 -24.01 15.39
CA VAL A 238 21.64 -22.65 14.94
C VAL A 238 20.43 -22.11 14.21
N PHE A 239 19.89 -21.01 14.70
CA PHE A 239 18.88 -20.22 13.97
C PHE A 239 19.56 -19.01 13.36
N SER A 240 19.21 -18.69 12.13
CA SER A 240 19.60 -17.44 11.46
C SER A 240 18.39 -16.76 10.87
N LEU A 241 18.32 -15.44 11.02
CA LEU A 241 17.26 -14.62 10.47
C LEU A 241 17.78 -13.22 10.16
N SER A 242 17.15 -12.53 9.22
CA SER A 242 17.40 -11.10 9.01
C SER A 242 16.61 -10.26 10.01
N TRP A 243 17.24 -9.19 10.51
CA TRP A 243 16.67 -8.27 11.49
C TRP A 243 16.99 -6.85 11.07
N ASP A 244 16.07 -5.90 11.17
CA ASP A 244 16.28 -4.53 10.68
C ASP A 244 17.34 -3.72 11.47
N GLY A 245 17.81 -4.24 12.58
CA GLY A 245 18.95 -3.71 13.34
C GLY A 245 18.68 -2.45 14.18
N VAL A 246 17.47 -1.89 14.11
CA VAL A 246 17.10 -0.64 14.83
C VAL A 246 16.71 -0.92 16.27
N ALA A 247 16.03 -2.05 16.51
CA ALA A 247 15.56 -2.47 17.82
C ALA A 247 16.42 -3.62 18.38
N PRO A 248 16.50 -3.80 19.72
CA PRO A 248 17.10 -4.99 20.31
C PRO A 248 16.38 -6.24 19.81
N PHE A 249 17.13 -7.28 19.45
CA PHE A 249 16.53 -8.55 19.08
C PHE A 249 15.69 -9.10 20.23
N LYS A 250 14.47 -9.50 19.92
CA LYS A 250 13.56 -10.21 20.84
C LYS A 250 12.88 -11.35 20.07
N GLY A 251 12.81 -12.52 20.69
CA GLY A 251 12.17 -13.69 20.11
C GLY A 251 11.79 -14.71 21.17
N LEU A 252 10.83 -15.55 20.85
CA LEU A 252 10.38 -16.66 21.69
C LEU A 252 11.03 -17.95 21.19
N LEU A 253 11.93 -18.54 21.98
CA LEU A 253 12.53 -19.85 21.72
C LEU A 253 11.64 -20.92 22.34
N VAL A 254 11.17 -21.86 21.53
CA VAL A 254 10.31 -22.97 21.95
C VAL A 254 11.06 -24.28 21.81
N GLU A 255 11.07 -25.07 22.86
CA GLU A 255 11.51 -26.45 22.91
C GLU A 255 10.28 -27.36 22.97
N GLN A 256 10.24 -28.36 22.13
CA GLN A 256 9.17 -29.37 22.10
C GLN A 256 9.74 -30.76 22.29
N ILE A 257 9.29 -31.46 23.31
CA ILE A 257 9.64 -32.87 23.64
C ILE A 257 8.33 -33.65 23.67
N GLY A 258 8.07 -34.48 22.66
CA GLY A 258 6.77 -35.12 22.48
C GLY A 258 5.67 -34.07 22.29
N ASP A 259 4.63 -34.09 23.12
CA ASP A 259 3.53 -33.12 23.10
C ASP A 259 3.77 -31.92 24.01
N ALA A 260 4.77 -31.96 24.88
CA ALA A 260 5.06 -30.88 25.81
C ALA A 260 5.92 -29.79 25.19
N ARG A 261 5.48 -28.54 25.33
CA ARG A 261 6.17 -27.35 24.82
C ARG A 261 6.58 -26.46 25.97
N LYS A 262 7.84 -25.99 25.92
CA LYS A 262 8.39 -24.99 26.85
C LYS A 262 8.92 -23.84 26.02
N ALA A 263 8.72 -22.62 26.46
CA ALA A 263 9.20 -21.45 25.73
C ALA A 263 9.85 -20.44 26.66
N TRP A 264 10.85 -19.74 26.14
CA TRP A 264 11.60 -18.70 26.83
C TRP A 264 11.77 -17.48 25.94
N TRP A 265 11.62 -16.32 26.53
CA TRP A 265 11.97 -15.09 25.85
C TRP A 265 13.49 -14.93 25.78
N ILE A 266 14.01 -14.79 24.57
CA ILE A 266 15.40 -14.45 24.32
C ILE A 266 15.47 -13.03 23.78
N SER A 267 16.36 -12.23 24.39
CA SER A 267 16.60 -10.85 23.92
C SER A 267 18.09 -10.53 23.96
N LYS A 268 18.52 -9.68 23.04
CA LYS A 268 19.86 -9.13 23.06
C LYS A 268 19.82 -7.63 22.74
N ASN A 269 20.43 -6.82 23.61
CA ASN A 269 20.51 -5.39 23.42
C ASN A 269 21.34 -5.05 22.15
N ALA A 270 20.87 -4.10 21.37
CA ALA A 270 21.53 -3.63 20.13
C ALA A 270 23.00 -3.20 20.34
N SER A 271 23.39 -2.81 21.57
CA SER A 271 24.75 -2.40 21.91
C SER A 271 25.83 -3.49 21.78
N GLN A 272 25.45 -4.76 21.65
CA GLN A 272 26.38 -5.87 21.46
C GLN A 272 26.40 -6.43 20.03
N VAL A 273 25.57 -5.90 19.15
CA VAL A 273 25.65 -6.10 17.71
C VAL A 273 26.59 -5.03 17.18
N THR A 274 27.89 -5.17 17.50
CA THR A 274 28.92 -4.26 16.99
C THR A 274 29.00 -4.41 15.48
N GLY A 275 28.54 -3.41 14.74
CA GLY A 275 28.83 -3.27 13.33
C GLY A 275 27.65 -3.09 12.39
N VAL A 276 26.43 -2.87 12.85
CA VAL A 276 25.41 -2.30 11.98
C VAL A 276 25.59 -0.79 11.97
N LYS A 277 26.41 -0.29 11.08
CA LYS A 277 26.00 0.90 10.36
C LYS A 277 24.70 0.50 9.71
N ILE A 278 23.55 1.00 10.23
CA ILE A 278 22.39 1.25 9.38
C ILE A 278 23.02 1.78 8.10
N PRO A 279 22.77 1.21 6.89
CA PRO A 279 23.20 1.92 5.72
C PRO A 279 22.46 3.27 5.86
N SER A 280 23.16 4.25 6.47
CA SER A 280 22.80 5.63 6.32
C SER A 280 22.69 5.70 4.83
N ILE A 281 21.48 5.95 4.30
CA ILE A 281 21.26 6.20 2.89
C ILE A 281 22.47 7.04 2.54
N SER A 282 23.38 6.48 1.74
CA SER A 282 24.62 7.19 1.43
C SER A 282 24.15 8.58 1.07
N MET A 283 24.71 9.62 1.68
CA MET A 283 24.32 11.00 1.41
C MET A 283 24.20 11.23 -0.09
N TYR A 284 25.01 10.50 -0.86
CA TYR A 284 24.94 10.46 -2.31
C TYR A 284 23.63 9.87 -2.84
N VAL A 285 23.12 8.78 -2.28
CA VAL A 285 21.86 8.15 -2.71
C VAL A 285 20.67 9.05 -2.35
N LEU A 286 20.69 9.69 -1.18
CA LEU A 286 19.65 10.65 -0.78
C LEU A 286 19.67 11.88 -1.71
N ILE A 287 20.85 12.46 -1.98
CA ILE A 287 20.98 13.59 -2.91
C ILE A 287 20.54 13.17 -4.32
N ALA A 288 20.94 11.99 -4.79
CA ALA A 288 20.51 11.49 -6.10
C ALA A 288 18.99 11.28 -6.16
N ALA A 289 18.36 10.76 -5.11
CA ALA A 289 16.92 10.59 -5.03
C ALA A 289 16.18 11.94 -5.01
N LEU A 290 16.64 12.91 -4.22
CA LEU A 290 16.06 14.26 -4.19
C LEU A 290 16.26 14.99 -5.53
N PHE A 291 17.43 14.84 -6.15
CA PHE A 291 17.71 15.41 -7.47
C PHE A 291 16.85 14.77 -8.57
N SER A 292 16.66 13.45 -8.54
CA SER A 292 15.76 12.77 -9.47
C SER A 292 14.30 13.19 -9.27
N GLY A 293 13.85 13.35 -8.01
CA GLY A 293 12.53 13.92 -7.68
C GLY A 293 12.37 15.36 -8.22
N PHE A 294 13.37 16.20 -8.03
CA PHE A 294 13.39 17.56 -8.56
C PHE A 294 13.33 17.57 -10.11
N LEU A 295 14.15 16.75 -10.76
CA LEU A 295 14.15 16.64 -12.21
C LEU A 295 12.81 16.10 -12.73
N GLY A 296 12.24 15.10 -12.06
CA GLY A 296 10.89 14.61 -12.31
C GLY A 296 9.86 15.73 -12.23
N GLY A 297 9.89 16.53 -11.15
CA GLY A 297 9.02 17.71 -10.98
C GLY A 297 9.18 18.74 -12.10
N LEU A 298 10.39 18.95 -12.60
CA LEU A 298 10.64 19.84 -13.72
C LEU A 298 10.04 19.29 -15.02
N ILE A 299 10.19 17.99 -15.28
CA ILE A 299 9.63 17.30 -16.46
C ILE A 299 8.09 17.34 -16.44
N LEU A 300 7.46 17.31 -15.26
CA LEU A 300 6.01 17.40 -15.14
C LEU A 300 5.43 18.67 -15.77
N ASN A 301 6.18 19.76 -15.86
CA ASN A 301 5.75 20.98 -16.57
C ASN A 301 5.58 20.76 -18.08
N LEU A 302 6.21 19.74 -18.66
CA LEU A 302 6.10 19.44 -20.09
C LEU A 302 4.86 18.57 -20.38
N MET A 303 4.17 18.12 -19.33
CA MET A 303 2.97 17.28 -19.51
C MET A 303 1.81 18.05 -20.14
N PRO A 304 1.08 17.41 -21.05
CA PRO A 304 0.02 18.08 -21.82
C PRO A 304 -1.13 18.61 -20.97
N CYS A 305 -1.39 18.02 -19.80
CA CYS A 305 -2.44 18.47 -18.88
C CYS A 305 -2.07 19.75 -18.12
N VAL A 306 -0.78 20.03 -17.95
CA VAL A 306 -0.29 21.20 -17.23
C VAL A 306 -0.25 22.44 -18.14
N LEU A 307 -0.02 22.24 -19.44
CA LEU A 307 0.11 23.33 -20.43
C LEU A 307 -1.08 24.31 -20.49
N PRO A 308 -2.36 23.88 -20.45
CA PRO A 308 -3.48 24.80 -20.41
C PRO A 308 -3.44 25.74 -19.20
N VAL A 309 -2.99 25.24 -18.04
CA VAL A 309 -2.87 26.03 -16.83
C VAL A 309 -1.67 26.97 -16.91
N ILE A 310 -0.57 26.51 -17.51
CA ILE A 310 0.61 27.37 -17.78
C ILE A 310 0.22 28.55 -18.65
N SER A 311 -0.53 28.30 -19.73
CA SER A 311 -0.95 29.36 -20.65
C SER A 311 -1.80 30.42 -19.95
N LEU A 312 -2.78 30.00 -19.14
CA LEU A 312 -3.60 30.91 -18.32
C LEU A 312 -2.74 31.75 -17.36
N LYS A 313 -1.72 31.14 -16.73
CA LYS A 313 -0.83 31.85 -15.82
C LYS A 313 0.09 32.84 -16.51
N ILE A 314 0.61 32.47 -17.70
CA ILE A 314 1.39 33.39 -18.52
C ILE A 314 0.55 34.60 -18.93
N PHE A 315 -0.73 34.39 -19.33
CA PHE A 315 -1.67 35.49 -19.59
C PHE A 315 -1.86 36.40 -18.37
N SER A 316 -2.04 35.80 -17.18
CA SER A 316 -2.15 36.57 -15.92
C SER A 316 -0.89 37.41 -15.66
N PHE A 317 0.31 36.85 -15.90
CA PHE A 317 1.56 37.63 -15.77
C PHE A 317 1.74 38.71 -16.82
N ILE A 318 1.24 38.54 -18.03
CA ILE A 318 1.25 39.56 -19.08
C ILE A 318 0.25 40.67 -18.74
N ALA A 319 -0.94 40.32 -18.25
CA ALA A 319 -1.94 41.30 -17.81
C ALA A 319 -1.46 42.17 -16.62
N GLN A 320 -0.59 41.61 -15.76
CA GLN A 320 0.04 42.27 -14.62
C GLN A 320 1.33 43.01 -15.00
N ALA A 321 1.62 43.25 -16.28
CA ALA A 321 2.88 43.85 -16.74
C ALA A 321 3.13 45.27 -16.24
N GLY A 322 2.12 45.95 -15.70
CA GLY A 322 2.21 47.29 -15.07
C GLY A 322 2.47 47.29 -13.56
N GLU A 323 2.50 46.11 -12.90
CA GLU A 323 2.69 46.02 -11.46
C GLU A 323 4.19 46.01 -11.06
N SER A 324 4.45 46.30 -9.77
CA SER A 324 5.82 46.29 -9.24
C SER A 324 6.40 44.85 -9.27
N PRO A 325 7.71 44.68 -9.56
CA PRO A 325 8.36 43.37 -9.61
C PRO A 325 8.19 42.55 -8.33
N ALA A 326 8.18 43.17 -7.17
CA ALA A 326 7.97 42.54 -5.87
C ALA A 326 6.56 41.91 -5.75
N ARG A 327 5.54 42.56 -6.32
CA ARG A 327 4.16 42.07 -6.29
C ARG A 327 4.00 40.84 -7.19
N ILE A 328 4.61 40.87 -8.39
CA ILE A 328 4.64 39.72 -9.30
C ILE A 328 5.34 38.52 -8.66
N PHE A 329 6.48 38.75 -7.97
CA PHE A 329 7.20 37.68 -7.27
C PHE A 329 6.36 37.05 -6.16
N ARG A 330 5.65 37.89 -5.34
CA ARG A 330 4.74 37.35 -4.29
C ARG A 330 3.61 36.54 -4.85
N HIS A 331 3.05 36.88 -6.03
CA HIS A 331 2.07 36.02 -6.73
C HIS A 331 2.68 34.70 -7.22
N GLY A 332 3.93 34.71 -7.68
CA GLY A 332 4.69 33.50 -8.02
C GLY A 332 4.90 32.58 -6.80
N VAL A 333 5.27 33.16 -5.66
CA VAL A 333 5.44 32.43 -4.39
C VAL A 333 4.09 31.83 -3.90
N ALA A 334 3.00 32.60 -3.97
CA ALA A 334 1.67 32.11 -3.61
C ALA A 334 1.22 30.93 -4.49
N PHE A 335 1.50 30.99 -5.79
CA PHE A 335 1.25 29.88 -6.72
C PHE A 335 2.09 28.64 -6.37
N ALA A 336 3.39 28.82 -6.10
CA ALA A 336 4.27 27.74 -5.66
C ALA A 336 3.78 27.13 -4.34
N ALA A 337 3.33 27.94 -3.39
CA ALA A 337 2.76 27.46 -2.12
C ALA A 337 1.53 26.55 -2.35
N GLY A 338 0.69 26.85 -3.35
CA GLY A 338 -0.42 25.99 -3.75
C GLY A 338 0.05 24.62 -4.25
N ILE A 339 1.10 24.58 -5.08
CA ILE A 339 1.73 23.32 -5.54
C ILE A 339 2.30 22.53 -4.37
N PHE A 340 3.06 23.19 -3.48
CA PHE A 340 3.63 22.55 -2.29
C PHE A 340 2.56 22.00 -1.36
N SER A 341 1.46 22.72 -1.15
CA SER A 341 0.35 22.26 -0.30
C SER A 341 -0.25 20.94 -0.80
N TRP A 342 -0.39 20.78 -2.12
CA TRP A 342 -0.90 19.55 -2.71
C TRP A 342 0.06 18.38 -2.51
N PHE A 343 1.33 18.52 -2.91
CA PHE A 343 2.30 17.45 -2.80
C PHE A 343 2.63 17.08 -1.35
N LEU A 344 2.76 18.05 -0.46
CA LEU A 344 2.96 17.76 0.96
C LEU A 344 1.71 17.13 1.59
N GLY A 345 0.51 17.55 1.19
CA GLY A 345 -0.73 16.92 1.60
C GLY A 345 -0.79 15.44 1.19
N LEU A 346 -0.38 15.11 -0.04
CA LEU A 346 -0.24 13.72 -0.48
C LEU A 346 0.83 12.98 0.33
N GLY A 347 1.98 13.59 0.59
CA GLY A 347 3.04 12.99 1.41
C GLY A 347 2.58 12.68 2.84
N ILE A 348 1.83 13.59 3.46
CA ILE A 348 1.24 13.40 4.79
C ILE A 348 0.19 12.28 4.74
N LEU A 349 -0.68 12.26 3.73
CA LEU A 349 -1.66 11.20 3.54
C LEU A 349 -0.99 9.82 3.45
N VAL A 350 0.10 9.71 2.68
CA VAL A 350 0.90 8.49 2.56
C VAL A 350 1.46 8.06 3.92
N ILE A 351 1.99 8.99 4.72
CA ILE A 351 2.52 8.70 6.05
C ILE A 351 1.42 8.21 7.00
N ILE A 352 0.24 8.85 6.98
CA ILE A 352 -0.91 8.45 7.80
C ILE A 352 -1.37 7.03 7.43
N LEU A 353 -1.50 6.75 6.14
CA LEU A 353 -1.89 5.42 5.66
C LEU A 353 -0.85 4.36 6.05
N LYS A 354 0.44 4.69 5.94
CA LYS A 354 1.54 3.81 6.39
C LYS A 354 1.47 3.55 7.90
N SER A 355 1.22 4.56 8.71
CA SER A 355 1.11 4.41 10.18
C SER A 355 -0.14 3.66 10.62
N GLY A 356 -1.20 3.68 9.81
CA GLY A 356 -2.43 2.92 10.05
C GLY A 356 -2.36 1.44 9.69
N GLY A 357 -1.17 0.90 9.35
CA GLY A 357 -0.99 -0.51 8.97
C GLY A 357 -1.55 -0.88 7.59
N ALA A 358 -2.11 0.10 6.86
CA ALA A 358 -2.51 -0.13 5.49
C ALA A 358 -1.25 -0.25 4.63
N GLN A 359 -0.95 -1.45 4.15
CA GLN A 359 0.08 -1.67 3.13
C GLN A 359 -0.45 -1.11 1.80
N VAL A 360 -0.46 0.21 1.70
CA VAL A 360 -0.92 0.89 0.49
C VAL A 360 0.20 0.85 -0.54
N THR A 361 0.09 -0.07 -1.46
CA THR A 361 0.86 -0.10 -2.70
C THR A 361 0.34 1.00 -3.62
N TRP A 362 0.60 2.28 -3.23
CA TRP A 362 0.17 3.43 -4.01
C TRP A 362 0.80 3.38 -5.41
N GLY A 363 -0.04 3.51 -6.44
CA GLY A 363 0.38 3.46 -7.85
C GLY A 363 0.07 2.13 -8.54
N ALA A 364 0.35 0.98 -7.91
CA ALA A 364 0.01 -0.33 -8.47
C ALA A 364 -1.48 -0.63 -8.32
N PHE A 365 -2.05 -0.48 -7.12
CA PHE A 365 -3.45 -0.79 -6.81
C PHE A 365 -4.47 -0.07 -7.70
N GLN A 366 -4.18 1.18 -8.08
CA GLN A 366 -5.07 1.98 -8.92
C GLN A 366 -5.18 1.40 -10.34
N PHE A 367 -4.03 1.04 -10.95
CA PHE A 367 -4.00 0.48 -12.31
C PHE A 367 -4.41 -0.99 -12.38
N GLN A 368 -4.47 -1.69 -11.27
CA GLN A 368 -5.01 -3.04 -11.17
C GLN A 368 -6.54 -3.08 -11.21
N ASN A 369 -7.20 -1.97 -10.81
CA ASN A 369 -8.64 -1.87 -10.86
C ASN A 369 -9.12 -1.42 -12.27
N PRO A 370 -9.82 -2.28 -13.03
CA PRO A 370 -10.26 -1.95 -14.38
C PRO A 370 -11.22 -0.76 -14.42
N LEU A 371 -12.01 -0.55 -13.37
CA LEU A 371 -12.94 0.59 -13.30
C LEU A 371 -12.17 1.92 -13.18
N PHE A 372 -11.07 1.93 -12.43
CA PHE A 372 -10.20 3.10 -12.35
C PHE A 372 -9.55 3.40 -13.71
N VAL A 373 -9.05 2.36 -14.40
CA VAL A 373 -8.42 2.50 -15.72
C VAL A 373 -9.42 3.03 -16.75
N VAL A 374 -10.67 2.54 -16.76
CA VAL A 374 -11.74 3.04 -17.63
C VAL A 374 -12.05 4.50 -17.31
N GLY A 375 -12.23 4.85 -16.04
CA GLY A 375 -12.50 6.23 -15.62
C GLY A 375 -11.39 7.19 -16.02
N LEU A 376 -10.12 6.78 -15.81
CA LEU A 376 -8.95 7.54 -16.21
C LEU A 376 -8.87 7.71 -17.74
N SER A 377 -9.15 6.64 -18.50
CA SER A 377 -9.17 6.67 -19.97
C SER A 377 -10.20 7.65 -20.48
N VAL A 378 -11.42 7.63 -19.95
CA VAL A 378 -12.49 8.58 -20.33
C VAL A 378 -12.08 10.01 -20.01
N LEU A 379 -11.49 10.26 -18.84
CA LEU A 379 -11.03 11.58 -18.44
C LEU A 379 -9.96 12.10 -19.41
N VAL A 380 -8.93 11.30 -19.67
CA VAL A 380 -7.82 11.66 -20.59
C VAL A 380 -8.33 11.88 -22.00
N PHE A 381 -9.29 11.07 -22.47
CA PHE A 381 -9.92 11.23 -23.78
C PHE A 381 -10.68 12.56 -23.90
N LEU A 382 -11.48 12.93 -22.92
CA LEU A 382 -12.20 14.19 -22.89
C LEU A 382 -11.23 15.38 -22.85
N PHE A 383 -10.12 15.30 -22.12
CA PHE A 383 -9.07 16.31 -22.15
C PHE A 383 -8.42 16.42 -23.53
N ALA A 384 -8.16 15.31 -24.22
CA ALA A 384 -7.61 15.33 -25.57
C ALA A 384 -8.57 16.05 -26.54
N LEU A 385 -9.87 15.75 -26.50
CA LEU A 385 -10.90 16.41 -27.31
C LEU A 385 -10.97 17.92 -27.03
N ASN A 386 -10.86 18.31 -25.76
CA ASN A 386 -10.81 19.73 -25.38
C ASN A 386 -9.55 20.43 -25.94
N LEU A 387 -8.39 19.77 -25.92
CA LEU A 387 -7.16 20.32 -26.51
C LEU A 387 -7.23 20.44 -28.04
N PHE A 388 -7.93 19.54 -28.72
CA PHE A 388 -8.20 19.66 -30.16
C PHE A 388 -9.23 20.73 -30.48
N GLY A 389 -9.91 21.32 -29.50
CA GLY A 389 -10.92 22.35 -29.71
C GLY A 389 -12.27 21.79 -30.19
N VAL A 390 -12.53 20.49 -30.04
CA VAL A 390 -13.84 19.88 -30.37
C VAL A 390 -14.95 20.49 -29.50
N PHE A 391 -14.64 20.81 -28.25
CA PHE A 391 -15.52 21.58 -27.39
C PHE A 391 -14.71 22.44 -26.43
N GLU A 392 -15.27 23.57 -26.05
CA GLU A 392 -14.70 24.43 -25.02
C GLU A 392 -15.64 24.45 -23.82
N ILE A 393 -15.09 24.21 -22.63
CA ILE A 393 -15.85 24.34 -21.38
C ILE A 393 -15.92 25.84 -21.05
N THR A 394 -16.87 26.53 -21.65
CA THR A 394 -17.21 27.90 -21.25
C THR A 394 -18.13 27.84 -20.03
N LEU A 395 -17.60 28.06 -18.85
CA LEU A 395 -18.44 28.22 -17.65
C LEU A 395 -19.35 29.41 -17.87
N PRO A 396 -20.68 29.27 -17.60
CA PRO A 396 -21.62 30.38 -17.77
C PRO A 396 -21.21 31.58 -16.90
N GLY A 397 -21.33 32.79 -17.43
CA GLY A 397 -20.83 34.03 -16.84
C GLY A 397 -21.24 34.33 -15.38
N THR A 398 -22.25 33.67 -14.84
CA THR A 398 -22.65 33.76 -13.42
C THR A 398 -21.78 32.88 -12.49
N ALA A 399 -21.23 31.77 -12.99
CA ALA A 399 -20.27 30.94 -12.22
C ALA A 399 -18.83 31.45 -12.40
N THR A 400 -18.50 31.99 -13.58
CA THR A 400 -17.22 32.66 -13.78
C THR A 400 -17.14 33.97 -12.99
N THR A 401 -18.23 34.75 -12.86
CA THR A 401 -18.26 35.95 -12.02
C THR A 401 -18.07 35.66 -10.54
N SER A 402 -18.51 34.54 -10.01
CA SER A 402 -18.28 34.22 -8.59
C SER A 402 -16.91 33.53 -8.33
N LEU A 403 -16.46 32.65 -9.24
CA LEU A 403 -15.14 32.03 -9.18
C LEU A 403 -14.04 32.99 -9.70
N ASP A 404 -14.33 33.77 -10.77
CA ASP A 404 -13.45 34.82 -11.28
C ASP A 404 -13.43 36.04 -10.38
N GLN A 405 -14.53 36.39 -9.67
CA GLN A 405 -14.48 37.40 -8.61
C GLN A 405 -13.71 36.94 -7.36
N THR A 406 -13.63 35.64 -7.09
CA THR A 406 -12.77 35.11 -6.04
C THR A 406 -11.32 34.90 -6.53
N ALA A 407 -11.13 34.58 -7.79
CA ALA A 407 -9.83 34.48 -8.47
C ALA A 407 -9.35 35.85 -9.02
N SER A 408 -10.25 36.75 -9.44
CA SER A 408 -9.96 38.10 -9.97
C SER A 408 -10.08 39.20 -8.93
N ARG A 409 -10.61 38.93 -7.73
CA ARG A 409 -10.32 39.73 -6.55
C ARG A 409 -8.84 39.56 -6.17
N GLY A 410 -7.99 39.75 -7.17
CA GLY A 410 -6.57 40.04 -7.30
C GLY A 410 -5.68 39.93 -6.04
N GLY A 411 -5.87 38.88 -5.22
CA GLY A 411 -5.08 38.61 -4.05
C GLY A 411 -4.18 37.38 -4.22
N TYR A 412 -3.24 37.25 -3.32
CA TYR A 412 -2.34 36.06 -3.24
C TYR A 412 -3.09 34.73 -3.10
N SER A 413 -4.31 34.78 -2.51
CA SER A 413 -5.21 33.62 -2.39
C SER A 413 -5.62 33.05 -3.76
N GLY A 414 -5.97 33.91 -4.74
CA GLY A 414 -6.29 33.45 -6.09
C GLY A 414 -5.10 32.73 -6.75
N SER A 415 -3.88 33.26 -6.58
CA SER A 415 -2.68 32.58 -7.10
C SER A 415 -2.39 31.25 -6.42
N PHE A 416 -2.65 31.15 -5.11
CA PHE A 416 -2.51 29.91 -4.34
C PHE A 416 -3.46 28.83 -4.87
N PHE A 417 -4.75 29.12 -4.99
CA PHE A 417 -5.74 28.18 -5.51
C PHE A 417 -5.46 27.78 -6.96
N GLN A 418 -4.97 28.70 -7.80
CA GLN A 418 -4.53 28.35 -9.15
C GLN A 418 -3.41 27.33 -9.15
N GLY A 419 -2.41 27.44 -8.24
CA GLY A 419 -1.35 26.46 -8.08
C GLY A 419 -1.87 25.09 -7.60
N LEU A 420 -2.80 25.09 -6.63
CA LEU A 420 -3.43 23.89 -6.12
C LEU A 420 -4.24 23.16 -7.22
N PHE A 421 -5.09 23.89 -7.96
CA PHE A 421 -5.89 23.29 -9.07
C PHE A 421 -5.02 22.84 -10.23
N ALA A 422 -3.93 23.57 -10.55
CA ALA A 422 -2.98 23.13 -11.58
C ALA A 422 -2.43 21.74 -11.29
N THR A 423 -2.05 21.51 -10.03
CA THR A 423 -1.47 20.25 -9.58
C THR A 423 -2.53 19.14 -9.52
N LEU A 424 -3.74 19.46 -9.05
CA LEU A 424 -4.88 18.54 -9.03
C LEU A 424 -5.21 18.03 -10.45
N LEU A 425 -5.28 18.93 -11.44
CA LEU A 425 -5.54 18.58 -12.83
C LEU A 425 -4.39 17.80 -13.49
N ALA A 426 -3.15 18.02 -13.04
CA ALA A 426 -1.98 17.29 -13.52
C ALA A 426 -1.88 15.88 -12.93
N THR A 427 -2.46 15.61 -11.77
CA THR A 427 -2.32 14.33 -11.03
C THR A 427 -2.68 13.09 -11.87
N PRO A 428 -3.80 13.03 -12.63
CA PRO A 428 -4.15 11.84 -13.40
C PRO A 428 -3.14 11.50 -14.49
N CYS A 429 -2.48 12.49 -15.10
CA CYS A 429 -1.48 12.27 -16.12
C CYS A 429 -0.12 11.87 -15.55
N THR A 430 0.15 12.22 -14.30
CA THR A 430 1.43 11.95 -13.63
C THR A 430 1.44 10.61 -12.91
N ALA A 431 0.26 10.05 -12.61
CA ALA A 431 0.10 8.81 -11.86
C ALA A 431 0.95 7.64 -12.39
N PRO A 432 1.03 7.36 -13.72
CA PRO A 432 1.86 6.27 -14.24
C PRO A 432 3.36 6.44 -13.97
N PHE A 433 3.84 7.69 -13.97
CA PHE A 433 5.26 8.01 -13.78
C PHE A 433 5.65 8.15 -12.30
N LEU A 434 4.70 8.60 -11.46
CA LEU A 434 4.91 8.71 -10.02
C LEU A 434 4.93 7.35 -9.31
N GLY A 435 4.28 6.32 -9.86
CA GLY A 435 4.17 5.01 -9.24
C GLY A 435 5.53 4.37 -8.94
N SER A 436 6.49 4.45 -9.86
CA SER A 436 7.84 3.90 -9.68
C SER A 436 8.67 4.70 -8.66
N ALA A 437 8.57 6.04 -8.69
CA ALA A 437 9.27 6.91 -7.73
C ALA A 437 8.71 6.77 -6.31
N LEU A 438 7.39 6.58 -6.19
CA LEU A 438 6.71 6.36 -4.92
C LEU A 438 7.03 4.99 -4.32
N GLY A 439 7.18 3.94 -5.14
CA GLY A 439 7.57 2.60 -4.68
C GLY A 439 8.85 2.64 -3.84
N PHE A 440 9.86 3.39 -4.27
CA PHE A 440 11.07 3.62 -3.48
C PHE A 440 10.78 4.43 -2.19
N ALA A 441 9.93 5.46 -2.28
CA ALA A 441 9.62 6.34 -1.14
C ALA A 441 8.90 5.59 0.00
N PHE A 442 8.04 4.62 -0.30
CA PHE A 442 7.30 3.86 0.72
C PHE A 442 8.20 3.07 1.67
N GLY A 443 9.36 2.60 1.21
CA GLY A 443 10.36 1.93 2.04
C GLY A 443 11.12 2.87 2.99
N GLN A 444 10.98 4.20 2.83
CA GLN A 444 11.80 5.20 3.50
C GLN A 444 11.16 5.78 4.77
N SER A 445 11.98 6.52 5.55
CA SER A 445 11.48 7.25 6.73
C SER A 445 10.52 8.38 6.34
N PRO A 446 9.60 8.82 7.23
CA PRO A 446 8.65 9.90 6.96
C PRO A 446 9.31 11.21 6.49
N ALA A 447 10.49 11.53 7.00
CA ALA A 447 11.24 12.72 6.61
C ALA A 447 11.74 12.64 5.15
N VAL A 448 12.17 11.46 4.69
CA VAL A 448 12.61 11.24 3.30
C VAL A 448 11.41 11.31 2.35
N ILE A 449 10.27 10.73 2.74
CA ILE A 449 9.02 10.81 1.96
C ILE A 449 8.65 12.29 1.73
N LEU A 450 8.55 13.09 2.80
CA LEU A 450 8.23 14.52 2.68
C LEU A 450 9.28 15.27 1.87
N GLY A 451 10.55 14.95 2.04
CA GLY A 451 11.66 15.53 1.27
C GLY A 451 11.53 15.27 -0.24
N MET A 452 11.15 14.05 -0.62
CA MET A 452 10.93 13.68 -2.04
C MET A 452 9.73 14.43 -2.63
N PHE A 453 8.59 14.47 -1.93
CA PHE A 453 7.43 15.23 -2.38
C PHE A 453 7.72 16.73 -2.47
N ALA A 454 8.50 17.29 -1.54
CA ALA A 454 8.96 18.68 -1.58
C ALA A 454 9.90 18.93 -2.77
N ALA A 455 10.81 18.00 -3.09
CA ALA A 455 11.70 18.10 -4.25
C ALA A 455 10.92 18.13 -5.57
N VAL A 456 9.90 17.26 -5.73
CA VAL A 456 8.99 17.26 -6.87
C VAL A 456 8.22 18.59 -6.97
N ALA A 457 7.64 19.04 -5.87
CA ALA A 457 6.94 20.33 -5.80
C ALA A 457 7.84 21.52 -6.18
N PHE A 458 9.09 21.50 -5.72
CA PHE A 458 10.08 22.52 -6.06
C PHE A 458 10.43 22.49 -7.56
N GLY A 459 10.67 21.31 -8.12
CA GLY A 459 10.93 21.15 -9.55
C GLY A 459 9.78 21.66 -10.41
N MET A 460 8.53 21.34 -10.05
CA MET A 460 7.34 21.82 -10.77
C MET A 460 7.12 23.34 -10.61
N SER A 461 7.44 23.92 -9.46
CA SER A 461 7.25 25.38 -9.22
C SER A 461 8.37 26.25 -9.77
N LEU A 462 9.56 25.68 -10.01
CA LEU A 462 10.76 26.43 -10.38
C LEU A 462 10.61 27.33 -11.63
N PRO A 463 10.04 26.88 -12.77
CA PRO A 463 9.88 27.75 -13.94
C PRO A 463 9.07 29.00 -13.64
N TYR A 464 8.02 28.88 -12.82
CA TYR A 464 7.15 30.01 -12.44
C TYR A 464 7.85 30.97 -11.49
N LEU A 465 8.62 30.45 -10.53
CA LEU A 465 9.42 31.26 -9.61
C LEU A 465 10.49 32.05 -10.36
N LEU A 466 11.18 31.42 -11.31
CA LEU A 466 12.21 32.11 -12.14
C LEU A 466 11.61 33.21 -13.00
N LEU A 467 10.48 32.95 -13.67
CA LEU A 467 9.78 33.94 -14.49
C LEU A 467 9.24 35.11 -13.65
N SER A 468 8.79 34.86 -12.43
CA SER A 468 8.31 35.89 -11.53
C SER A 468 9.44 36.68 -10.90
N ALA A 469 10.62 36.07 -10.64
CA ALA A 469 11.78 36.72 -10.05
C ALA A 469 12.51 37.64 -11.05
N ARG A 470 12.54 37.27 -12.33
CA ARG A 470 13.19 38.07 -13.39
C ARG A 470 12.20 38.45 -14.50
N PRO A 471 11.49 39.59 -14.32
CA PRO A 471 10.51 40.06 -15.32
C PRO A 471 11.10 40.32 -16.72
N GLY A 472 12.41 40.56 -16.82
CA GLY A 472 13.10 40.76 -18.07
C GLY A 472 13.12 39.56 -19.00
N TRP A 473 13.02 38.32 -18.45
CA TRP A 473 12.98 37.08 -19.22
C TRP A 473 11.67 36.88 -19.98
N ARG A 474 10.61 37.64 -19.61
CA ARG A 474 9.33 37.69 -20.36
C ARG A 474 9.50 38.10 -21.83
N LYS A 475 10.55 38.87 -22.15
CA LYS A 475 10.86 39.26 -23.52
C LYS A 475 11.21 38.06 -24.42
N TRP A 476 11.64 36.95 -23.86
CA TRP A 476 11.99 35.73 -24.57
C TRP A 476 10.77 34.81 -24.79
N ILE A 477 9.65 35.06 -24.11
CA ILE A 477 8.42 34.31 -24.30
C ILE A 477 7.69 34.92 -25.52
N PRO A 478 7.41 34.13 -26.58
CA PRO A 478 6.67 34.58 -27.74
C PRO A 478 5.30 35.09 -27.29
N LYS A 479 4.84 36.19 -27.92
CA LYS A 479 3.49 36.69 -27.65
C LYS A 479 2.45 35.62 -27.97
N PRO A 480 1.37 35.54 -27.15
CA PRO A 480 0.29 34.58 -27.39
C PRO A 480 -0.31 34.79 -28.80
N GLY A 481 -0.52 33.70 -29.49
CA GLY A 481 -1.02 33.72 -30.87
C GLY A 481 -1.29 32.31 -31.43
N LEU A 482 -1.47 32.17 -32.70
CA LEU A 482 -1.79 30.90 -33.37
C LEU A 482 -0.82 29.75 -33.07
N TRP A 483 0.46 30.05 -32.75
CA TRP A 483 1.42 29.04 -32.37
C TRP A 483 1.02 28.29 -31.09
N MET A 484 0.38 28.99 -30.14
CA MET A 484 -0.07 28.43 -28.85
C MET A 484 -1.27 27.50 -29.05
N GLU A 485 -2.21 27.87 -29.98
CA GLU A 485 -3.30 26.98 -30.33
C GLU A 485 -2.80 25.72 -31.03
N ARG A 486 -1.84 25.85 -31.96
CA ARG A 486 -1.19 24.69 -32.58
C ARG A 486 -0.45 23.83 -31.57
N LEU A 487 0.24 24.42 -30.61
CA LEU A 487 0.90 23.68 -29.54
C LEU A 487 -0.13 22.95 -28.68
N LYS A 488 -1.24 23.62 -28.31
CA LYS A 488 -2.35 23.02 -27.55
C LYS A 488 -2.90 21.79 -28.29
N GLN A 489 -3.17 21.92 -29.61
CA GLN A 489 -3.64 20.80 -30.43
C GLN A 489 -2.59 19.70 -30.56
N PHE A 490 -1.31 20.04 -30.75
CA PHE A 490 -0.23 19.07 -30.80
C PHE A 490 -0.15 18.23 -29.52
N MET A 491 -0.36 18.85 -28.37
CA MET A 491 -0.36 18.13 -27.07
C MET A 491 -1.56 17.19 -26.87
N GLY A 492 -2.60 17.29 -27.69
CA GLY A 492 -3.68 16.31 -27.74
C GLY A 492 -3.22 14.92 -28.21
N PHE A 493 -2.21 14.85 -29.11
CA PHE A 493 -1.70 13.57 -29.63
C PHE A 493 -1.01 12.70 -28.55
N PRO A 494 -0.12 13.21 -27.67
CA PRO A 494 0.38 12.44 -26.55
C PRO A 494 -0.70 11.90 -25.62
N LEU A 495 -1.79 12.66 -25.38
CA LEU A 495 -2.92 12.18 -24.60
C LEU A 495 -3.66 11.03 -25.28
N LEU A 496 -3.86 11.10 -26.60
CA LEU A 496 -4.42 9.99 -27.36
C LEU A 496 -3.50 8.76 -27.35
N ALA A 497 -2.19 8.96 -27.43
CA ALA A 497 -1.21 7.87 -27.28
C ALA A 497 -1.31 7.21 -25.89
N THR A 498 -1.50 8.00 -24.83
CA THR A 498 -1.76 7.48 -23.48
C THR A 498 -3.07 6.68 -23.43
N ASN A 499 -4.12 7.14 -24.14
CA ASN A 499 -5.38 6.38 -24.23
C ASN A 499 -5.21 5.06 -24.97
N LEU A 500 -4.43 5.00 -26.05
CA LEU A 500 -4.11 3.74 -26.73
C LEU A 500 -3.39 2.76 -25.79
N TRP A 501 -2.47 3.27 -24.98
CA TRP A 501 -1.81 2.47 -23.97
C TRP A 501 -2.79 1.97 -22.88
N LEU A 502 -3.69 2.82 -22.37
CA LEU A 502 -4.71 2.41 -21.41
C LEU A 502 -5.70 1.40 -22.00
N LEU A 503 -6.03 1.53 -23.28
CA LEU A 503 -6.84 0.56 -24.02
C LEU A 503 -6.15 -0.81 -24.06
N TRP A 504 -4.84 -0.82 -24.34
CA TRP A 504 -4.04 -2.04 -24.32
C TRP A 504 -3.97 -2.66 -22.90
N VAL A 505 -3.88 -1.83 -21.84
CA VAL A 505 -3.94 -2.31 -20.45
C VAL A 505 -5.29 -2.99 -20.16
N ILE A 506 -6.41 -2.38 -20.55
CA ILE A 506 -7.76 -2.98 -20.36
C ILE A 506 -7.90 -4.28 -21.15
N GLN A 507 -7.36 -4.34 -22.37
CA GLN A 507 -7.34 -5.57 -23.16
C GLN A 507 -6.64 -6.71 -22.41
N ASN A 508 -5.49 -6.43 -21.81
CA ASN A 508 -4.76 -7.45 -21.02
C ASN A 508 -5.43 -7.79 -19.70
N GLN A 509 -6.24 -6.89 -19.12
CA GLN A 509 -6.98 -7.15 -17.88
C GLN A 509 -8.26 -7.96 -18.12
N ARG A 510 -9.06 -7.59 -19.13
CA ARG A 510 -10.45 -8.03 -19.32
C ARG A 510 -10.77 -8.54 -20.74
N GLY A 511 -9.75 -8.68 -21.58
CA GLY A 511 -9.88 -9.22 -22.94
C GLY A 511 -10.29 -8.21 -24.00
N GLU A 512 -10.31 -8.67 -25.24
CA GLU A 512 -10.56 -7.82 -26.42
C GLU A 512 -11.93 -7.14 -26.41
N MET A 513 -12.97 -7.85 -25.94
CA MET A 513 -14.33 -7.28 -25.88
C MET A 513 -14.40 -6.05 -24.96
N ALA A 514 -13.65 -6.03 -23.86
CA ALA A 514 -13.58 -4.88 -22.96
C ALA A 514 -12.93 -3.67 -23.66
N ALA A 515 -11.88 -3.90 -24.44
CA ALA A 515 -11.24 -2.85 -25.23
C ALA A 515 -12.17 -2.29 -26.32
N LEU A 516 -12.94 -3.16 -27.01
CA LEU A 516 -13.92 -2.76 -28.00
C LEU A 516 -15.07 -1.93 -27.39
N LEU A 517 -15.56 -2.33 -26.22
CA LEU A 517 -16.58 -1.56 -25.48
C LEU A 517 -16.08 -0.18 -25.07
N LEU A 518 -14.82 -0.07 -24.63
CA LEU A 518 -14.21 1.21 -24.30
C LEU A 518 -14.01 2.09 -25.52
N LEU A 519 -13.62 1.51 -26.67
CA LEU A 519 -13.48 2.22 -27.92
C LEU A 519 -14.84 2.72 -28.42
N ALA A 520 -15.90 1.91 -28.33
CA ALA A 520 -17.27 2.31 -28.65
C ALA A 520 -17.74 3.46 -27.75
N LEU A 521 -17.39 3.42 -26.47
CA LEU A 521 -17.65 4.52 -25.54
C LEU A 521 -16.92 5.81 -25.93
N PHE A 522 -15.67 5.73 -26.37
CA PHE A 522 -14.91 6.89 -26.89
C PHE A 522 -15.57 7.51 -28.13
N LEU A 523 -15.99 6.69 -29.09
CA LEU A 523 -16.71 7.17 -30.27
C LEU A 523 -18.02 7.89 -29.88
N PHE A 524 -18.76 7.29 -28.96
CA PHE A 524 -20.00 7.88 -28.43
C PHE A 524 -19.75 9.22 -27.71
N LEU A 525 -18.78 9.27 -26.80
CA LEU A 525 -18.40 10.49 -26.07
C LEU A 525 -17.85 11.57 -27.01
N GLY A 526 -17.05 11.19 -28.02
CA GLY A 526 -16.56 12.07 -29.06
C GLY A 526 -17.69 12.71 -29.86
N PHE A 527 -18.69 11.92 -30.25
CA PHE A 527 -19.90 12.41 -30.95
C PHE A 527 -20.70 13.37 -30.05
N CYS A 528 -20.92 13.03 -28.78
CA CYS A 528 -21.57 13.92 -27.82
C CYS A 528 -20.81 15.24 -27.62
N ALA A 529 -19.48 15.20 -27.53
CA ALA A 529 -18.62 16.36 -27.39
C ALA A 529 -18.69 17.26 -28.65
N TRP A 530 -18.73 16.65 -29.84
CA TRP A 530 -18.86 17.37 -31.10
C TRP A 530 -20.24 18.07 -31.25
N ILE A 531 -21.33 17.38 -30.89
CA ILE A 531 -22.67 17.98 -30.84
C ILE A 531 -22.67 19.18 -29.89
N TYR A 532 -22.12 19.03 -28.70
CA TYR A 532 -22.05 20.12 -27.72
C TYR A 532 -21.24 21.31 -28.28
N GLY A 533 -20.08 21.07 -28.89
CA GLY A 533 -19.23 22.12 -29.50
C GLY A 533 -19.91 22.83 -30.68
N SER A 534 -20.59 22.08 -31.56
CA SER A 534 -21.29 22.65 -32.72
C SER A 534 -22.50 23.50 -32.35
N LEU A 535 -23.17 23.18 -31.24
CA LEU A 535 -24.37 23.89 -30.75
C LEU A 535 -24.03 24.93 -29.67
N ALA A 536 -22.77 25.19 -29.39
CA ALA A 536 -22.30 26.15 -28.39
C ALA A 536 -22.80 27.60 -28.62
N ASN A 537 -23.14 27.96 -29.87
CA ASN A 537 -23.68 29.28 -30.26
C ASN A 537 -25.20 29.42 -30.07
N GLY A 538 -25.89 28.37 -29.60
CA GLY A 538 -27.32 28.39 -29.34
C GLY A 538 -27.73 29.17 -28.09
N SER A 539 -29.07 29.31 -27.88
CA SER A 539 -29.60 29.97 -26.67
C SER A 539 -29.10 29.31 -25.37
N ALA A 540 -28.95 30.09 -24.31
CA ALA A 540 -28.50 29.58 -22.99
C ALA A 540 -29.37 28.40 -22.49
N ARG A 541 -30.69 28.45 -22.76
CA ARG A 541 -31.63 27.37 -22.36
C ARG A 541 -31.35 26.08 -23.15
N THR A 542 -31.13 26.18 -24.46
CA THR A 542 -30.80 25.03 -25.30
C THR A 542 -29.49 24.38 -24.87
N ARG A 543 -28.47 25.17 -24.54
CA ARG A 543 -27.17 24.69 -24.03
C ARG A 543 -27.32 23.92 -22.72
N TRP A 544 -28.08 24.42 -21.75
CA TRP A 544 -28.32 23.74 -20.48
C TRP A 544 -29.08 22.42 -20.64
N VAL A 545 -30.12 22.40 -21.51
CA VAL A 545 -30.86 21.17 -21.79
C VAL A 545 -29.97 20.13 -22.45
N LEU A 546 -29.18 20.54 -23.45
CA LEU A 546 -28.21 19.64 -24.11
C LEU A 546 -27.14 19.13 -23.16
N LEU A 547 -26.54 19.99 -22.35
CA LEU A 547 -25.58 19.57 -21.34
C LEU A 547 -26.18 18.53 -20.41
N PHE A 548 -27.39 18.77 -19.90
CA PHE A 548 -28.07 17.82 -19.03
C PHE A 548 -28.34 16.48 -19.73
N ALA A 549 -28.86 16.53 -20.96
CA ALA A 549 -29.16 15.32 -21.74
C ALA A 549 -27.89 14.54 -22.06
N ILE A 550 -26.83 15.21 -22.55
CA ILE A 550 -25.53 14.59 -22.85
C ILE A 550 -24.91 13.99 -21.60
N THR A 551 -24.92 14.72 -20.48
CA THR A 551 -24.34 14.22 -19.21
C THR A 551 -25.12 13.00 -18.71
N LEU A 552 -26.45 13.02 -18.79
CA LEU A 552 -27.28 11.89 -18.36
C LEU A 552 -27.01 10.64 -19.21
N VAL A 553 -27.04 10.78 -20.54
CA VAL A 553 -26.83 9.64 -21.47
C VAL A 553 -25.39 9.14 -21.37
N SER A 554 -24.40 10.02 -21.24
CA SER A 554 -22.99 9.66 -21.06
C SER A 554 -22.77 8.93 -19.74
N SER A 555 -23.41 9.36 -18.64
CA SER A 555 -23.34 8.68 -17.33
C SER A 555 -23.96 7.29 -17.38
N VAL A 556 -25.12 7.12 -18.02
CA VAL A 556 -25.76 5.82 -18.21
C VAL A 556 -24.89 4.89 -19.07
N SER A 557 -24.34 5.39 -20.16
CA SER A 557 -23.46 4.62 -21.04
C SER A 557 -22.18 4.21 -20.33
N LEU A 558 -21.55 5.12 -19.60
CA LEU A 558 -20.36 4.85 -18.80
C LEU A 558 -20.62 3.78 -17.74
N THR A 559 -21.71 3.91 -16.97
CA THR A 559 -22.07 2.93 -15.92
C THR A 559 -22.37 1.56 -16.53
N ALA A 560 -23.04 1.50 -17.67
CA ALA A 560 -23.32 0.24 -18.36
C ALA A 560 -22.03 -0.44 -18.86
N VAL A 561 -21.10 0.33 -19.45
CA VAL A 561 -19.79 -0.17 -19.88
C VAL A 561 -18.96 -0.61 -18.68
N MET A 562 -18.88 0.18 -17.63
CA MET A 562 -18.17 -0.16 -16.39
C MET A 562 -18.70 -1.46 -15.77
N LYS A 563 -20.02 -1.64 -15.70
CA LYS A 563 -20.64 -2.85 -15.21
C LYS A 563 -20.27 -4.07 -16.05
N ARG A 564 -20.30 -3.97 -17.37
CA ARG A 564 -19.91 -5.07 -18.27
C ARG A 564 -18.42 -5.42 -18.14
N ILE A 565 -17.56 -4.42 -18.07
CA ILE A 565 -16.09 -4.64 -17.90
C ILE A 565 -15.78 -5.25 -16.53
N SER A 566 -16.48 -4.84 -15.46
CA SER A 566 -16.28 -5.43 -14.13
C SER A 566 -16.73 -6.89 -14.04
N GLN A 567 -17.73 -7.28 -14.81
CA GLN A 567 -18.25 -8.65 -14.87
C GLN A 567 -17.44 -9.57 -15.81
N ALA A 568 -16.61 -9.01 -16.70
CA ALA A 568 -15.75 -9.80 -17.57
C ALA A 568 -14.69 -10.55 -16.74
N ALA A 569 -14.48 -11.81 -17.04
CA ALA A 569 -13.43 -12.62 -16.37
C ALA A 569 -12.04 -12.01 -16.61
N PRO A 570 -11.14 -12.04 -15.62
CA PRO A 570 -9.75 -11.69 -15.84
C PRO A 570 -9.11 -12.60 -16.91
N VAL A 571 -8.25 -12.00 -17.72
CA VAL A 571 -7.47 -12.79 -18.69
C VAL A 571 -6.48 -13.65 -17.92
N ALA A 572 -6.57 -14.96 -18.09
CA ALA A 572 -5.63 -15.89 -17.47
C ALA A 572 -4.24 -15.75 -18.09
N PRO A 573 -3.15 -15.82 -17.29
CA PRO A 573 -1.80 -15.88 -17.83
C PRO A 573 -1.66 -17.15 -18.70
N GLY A 574 -1.52 -16.98 -20.00
CA GLY A 574 -1.24 -18.08 -20.92
C GLY A 574 0.26 -18.24 -21.13
N GLU A 575 0.67 -19.41 -21.67
CA GLU A 575 2.02 -19.56 -22.22
C GLU A 575 2.21 -18.51 -23.34
N ALA A 576 2.98 -17.48 -23.02
CA ALA A 576 3.22 -16.39 -23.96
C ALA A 576 4.59 -16.52 -24.58
N THR A 577 4.66 -16.81 -25.88
CA THR A 577 5.89 -16.61 -26.63
C THR A 577 6.04 -15.13 -26.92
N SER A 578 6.63 -14.36 -26.00
CA SER A 578 6.92 -12.94 -26.21
C SER A 578 8.31 -12.80 -26.82
N GLY A 579 8.38 -12.36 -28.08
CA GLY A 579 9.64 -12.02 -28.76
C GLY A 579 10.69 -13.14 -28.86
N GLY A 580 10.28 -14.43 -28.80
CA GLY A 580 11.18 -15.57 -28.96
C GLY A 580 11.72 -16.16 -27.64
N ILE A 581 11.28 -15.71 -26.47
CA ILE A 581 11.42 -16.39 -25.18
C ILE A 581 10.09 -17.09 -24.89
N SER A 582 10.14 -18.40 -24.59
CA SER A 582 8.99 -19.16 -24.12
C SER A 582 8.85 -18.96 -22.61
N TRP A 583 7.84 -18.23 -22.20
CA TRP A 583 7.57 -17.94 -20.80
C TRP A 583 6.63 -18.97 -20.20
N VAL A 584 7.02 -19.57 -19.09
CA VAL A 584 6.17 -20.44 -18.28
C VAL A 584 5.46 -19.54 -17.24
N PRO A 585 4.13 -19.66 -17.07
CA PRO A 585 3.43 -18.93 -16.02
C PRO A 585 4.00 -19.27 -14.63
N TYR A 586 4.18 -18.26 -13.80
CA TYR A 586 4.65 -18.44 -12.43
C TYR A 586 3.59 -19.17 -11.59
N SER A 587 4.02 -20.20 -10.91
CA SER A 587 3.36 -20.75 -9.73
C SER A 587 4.43 -21.19 -8.73
N PRO A 588 4.18 -21.11 -7.42
CA PRO A 588 5.13 -21.59 -6.40
C PRO A 588 5.53 -23.04 -6.64
N SER A 589 4.57 -23.92 -6.91
CA SER A 589 4.81 -25.35 -7.18
C SER A 589 5.68 -25.59 -8.40
N SER A 590 5.49 -24.83 -9.49
CA SER A 590 6.31 -24.94 -10.69
C SER A 590 7.73 -24.47 -10.46
N LEU A 591 7.90 -23.37 -9.71
CA LEU A 591 9.23 -22.87 -9.34
C LEU A 591 9.95 -23.88 -8.44
N ASP A 592 9.28 -24.42 -7.42
CA ASP A 592 9.86 -25.38 -6.49
C ASP A 592 10.22 -26.70 -7.17
N ALA A 593 9.41 -27.19 -8.12
CA ALA A 593 9.74 -28.36 -8.93
C ALA A 593 11.03 -28.13 -9.74
N LEU A 594 11.17 -27.00 -10.43
CA LEU A 594 12.37 -26.67 -11.20
C LEU A 594 13.61 -26.54 -10.30
N ARG A 595 13.47 -25.91 -9.12
CA ARG A 595 14.56 -25.76 -8.16
C ARG A 595 14.95 -27.10 -7.50
N SER A 596 14.00 -27.97 -7.21
CA SER A 596 14.28 -29.31 -6.69
C SER A 596 15.00 -30.18 -7.71
N ASP A 597 14.75 -29.97 -9.01
CA ASP A 597 15.49 -30.58 -10.12
C ASP A 597 16.88 -29.94 -10.32
N GLY A 598 17.19 -28.84 -9.64
CA GLY A 598 18.46 -28.11 -9.80
C GLY A 598 18.55 -27.32 -11.10
N LYS A 599 17.43 -27.06 -11.79
CA LYS A 599 17.40 -26.32 -13.05
C LYS A 599 17.52 -24.82 -12.80
N PRO A 600 18.28 -24.08 -13.63
CA PRO A 600 18.33 -22.62 -13.53
C PRO A 600 17.02 -22.00 -14.02
N VAL A 601 16.56 -20.95 -13.30
CA VAL A 601 15.30 -20.26 -13.60
C VAL A 601 15.53 -18.76 -13.64
N LEU A 602 15.03 -18.10 -14.70
CA LEU A 602 14.92 -16.64 -14.78
C LEU A 602 13.45 -16.26 -14.55
N LEU A 603 13.15 -15.66 -13.40
CA LEU A 603 11.80 -15.30 -12.98
C LEU A 603 11.60 -13.79 -13.09
N ASP A 604 10.66 -13.38 -13.95
CA ASP A 604 10.29 -11.98 -14.21
C ASP A 604 8.89 -11.68 -13.67
N PHE A 605 8.81 -10.86 -12.62
CA PHE A 605 7.54 -10.31 -12.15
C PHE A 605 7.28 -8.98 -12.83
N THR A 606 6.18 -8.92 -13.58
CA THR A 606 5.83 -7.83 -14.46
C THR A 606 4.34 -7.48 -14.37
N ALA A 607 3.93 -6.39 -15.03
CA ALA A 607 2.52 -6.06 -15.23
C ALA A 607 2.35 -5.22 -16.50
N SER A 608 1.20 -5.35 -17.17
CA SER A 608 0.91 -4.60 -18.39
C SER A 608 0.90 -3.08 -18.19
N TRP A 609 0.45 -2.61 -17.04
CA TRP A 609 0.43 -1.18 -16.71
C TRP A 609 1.80 -0.63 -16.26
N CYS A 610 2.82 -1.47 -16.08
CA CYS A 610 4.15 -1.09 -15.60
C CYS A 610 5.05 -0.69 -16.77
N LEU A 611 5.24 0.60 -17.00
CA LEU A 611 6.09 1.12 -18.08
C LEU A 611 7.55 0.70 -17.95
N THR A 612 8.10 0.69 -16.73
CA THR A 612 9.48 0.25 -16.46
C THR A 612 9.65 -1.23 -16.80
N CYS A 613 8.64 -2.07 -16.52
CA CYS A 613 8.65 -3.49 -16.87
C CYS A 613 8.72 -3.66 -18.39
N GLN A 614 7.87 -2.92 -19.13
CA GLN A 614 7.84 -2.96 -20.60
C GLN A 614 9.16 -2.46 -21.22
N PHE A 615 9.77 -1.44 -20.60
CA PHE A 615 11.09 -0.95 -21.00
C PHE A 615 12.15 -2.03 -20.78
N ASN A 616 12.23 -2.60 -19.59
CA ASN A 616 13.18 -3.66 -19.23
C ASN A 616 13.03 -4.88 -20.15
N GLU A 617 11.80 -5.31 -20.41
CA GLU A 617 11.54 -6.45 -21.30
C GLU A 617 12.11 -6.22 -22.70
N ARG A 618 11.91 -5.02 -23.27
CA ARG A 618 12.36 -4.70 -24.64
C ARG A 618 13.85 -4.42 -24.77
N THR A 619 14.46 -3.80 -23.76
CA THR A 619 15.84 -3.28 -23.86
C THR A 619 16.90 -4.13 -23.13
N ALA A 620 16.47 -5.00 -22.19
CA ALA A 620 17.39 -5.74 -21.35
C ALA A 620 17.13 -7.25 -21.32
N ILE A 621 15.85 -7.67 -21.33
CA ILE A 621 15.50 -9.10 -21.15
C ILE A 621 15.32 -9.76 -22.53
N ASN A 622 14.49 -9.19 -23.39
CA ASN A 622 14.13 -9.77 -24.68
C ASN A 622 15.06 -9.33 -25.81
N VAL A 623 16.36 -9.35 -25.55
CA VAL A 623 17.41 -9.02 -26.53
C VAL A 623 18.08 -10.28 -27.07
N PRO A 624 18.64 -10.27 -28.30
CA PRO A 624 19.20 -11.47 -28.93
C PRO A 624 20.26 -12.19 -28.08
N ALA A 625 21.15 -11.43 -27.39
CA ALA A 625 22.21 -12.01 -26.59
C ALA A 625 21.67 -12.75 -25.33
N VAL A 626 20.65 -12.22 -24.68
CA VAL A 626 20.00 -12.88 -23.53
C VAL A 626 19.25 -14.13 -24.00
N ARG A 627 18.51 -14.04 -25.11
CA ARG A 627 17.79 -15.20 -25.67
C ARG A 627 18.71 -16.35 -26.05
N SER A 628 19.87 -16.07 -26.66
CA SER A 628 20.85 -17.12 -26.99
C SER A 628 21.42 -17.77 -25.75
N LEU A 629 21.77 -16.97 -24.72
CA LEU A 629 22.33 -17.46 -23.47
C LEU A 629 21.31 -18.30 -22.66
N LEU A 630 20.03 -17.91 -22.65
CA LEU A 630 18.96 -18.69 -22.01
C LEU A 630 18.83 -20.07 -22.63
N ARG A 631 18.90 -20.16 -23.97
CA ARG A 631 18.85 -21.44 -24.69
C ARG A 631 20.10 -22.28 -24.49
N GLU A 632 21.27 -21.65 -24.56
CA GLU A 632 22.57 -22.32 -24.39
C GLU A 632 22.71 -22.96 -23.02
N LYS A 633 22.30 -22.25 -21.96
CA LYS A 633 22.36 -22.75 -20.58
C LYS A 633 21.14 -23.54 -20.15
N GLY A 634 20.13 -23.74 -21.01
CA GLY A 634 18.89 -24.45 -20.67
C GLY A 634 18.08 -23.78 -19.54
N ILE A 635 18.09 -22.45 -19.47
CA ILE A 635 17.44 -21.69 -18.41
C ILE A 635 15.94 -21.61 -18.71
N THR A 636 15.11 -21.99 -17.74
CA THR A 636 13.66 -21.85 -17.82
C THR A 636 13.27 -20.41 -17.52
N ALA A 637 12.64 -19.74 -18.48
CA ALA A 637 12.09 -18.40 -18.28
C ALA A 637 10.67 -18.51 -17.70
N MET A 638 10.43 -17.92 -16.54
CA MET A 638 9.15 -17.92 -15.83
C MET A 638 8.66 -16.47 -15.64
N LYS A 639 7.36 -16.26 -15.89
CA LYS A 639 6.74 -14.93 -15.82
C LYS A 639 5.62 -14.88 -14.79
N GLY A 640 5.70 -13.95 -13.85
CA GLY A 640 4.65 -13.61 -12.90
C GLY A 640 3.93 -12.33 -13.34
N ASP A 641 2.77 -12.47 -13.97
CA ASP A 641 1.99 -11.32 -14.43
C ASP A 641 1.05 -10.79 -13.35
N TRP A 642 1.44 -9.67 -12.76
CA TRP A 642 0.71 -9.00 -11.68
C TRP A 642 -0.29 -7.94 -12.16
N THR A 643 -0.73 -8.02 -13.39
CA THR A 643 -1.67 -7.04 -13.99
C THR A 643 -3.00 -6.97 -13.24
N ASN A 644 -3.50 -8.08 -12.70
CA ASN A 644 -4.80 -8.24 -12.05
C ASN A 644 -4.76 -8.45 -10.53
N SER A 645 -3.71 -8.01 -9.82
CA SER A 645 -3.57 -8.18 -8.35
C SER A 645 -3.61 -9.63 -7.88
N ASP A 646 -2.95 -10.54 -8.60
CA ASP A 646 -2.88 -11.94 -8.20
C ASP A 646 -2.29 -12.07 -6.78
N PRO A 647 -3.00 -12.69 -5.82
CA PRO A 647 -2.54 -12.82 -4.44
C PRO A 647 -1.28 -13.68 -4.32
N VAL A 648 -1.10 -14.70 -5.18
CA VAL A 648 0.09 -15.56 -5.19
C VAL A 648 1.32 -14.76 -5.60
N ILE A 649 1.20 -13.96 -6.67
CA ILE A 649 2.28 -13.09 -7.12
C ILE A 649 2.55 -11.98 -6.09
N THR A 650 1.50 -11.45 -5.46
CA THR A 650 1.64 -10.46 -4.39
C THR A 650 2.46 -11.00 -3.21
N ALA A 651 2.18 -12.24 -2.80
CA ALA A 651 2.93 -12.94 -1.75
C ALA A 651 4.40 -13.16 -2.17
N ALA A 652 4.63 -13.61 -3.41
CA ALA A 652 5.97 -13.79 -3.94
C ALA A 652 6.79 -12.49 -3.96
N LEU A 653 6.21 -11.38 -4.43
CA LEU A 653 6.86 -10.07 -4.39
C LEU A 653 7.26 -9.66 -2.97
N LYS A 654 6.36 -9.88 -2.00
CA LYS A 654 6.63 -9.60 -0.58
C LYS A 654 7.77 -10.46 -0.02
N SER A 655 7.88 -11.75 -0.40
CA SER A 655 8.97 -12.62 0.05
C SER A 655 10.35 -12.13 -0.39
N PHE A 656 10.42 -11.37 -1.49
CA PHE A 656 11.61 -10.66 -1.94
C PHE A 656 11.78 -9.27 -1.34
N GLY A 657 10.96 -8.89 -0.35
CA GLY A 657 10.97 -7.55 0.25
C GLY A 657 10.50 -6.45 -0.71
N ARG A 658 9.73 -6.81 -1.75
CA ARG A 658 9.22 -5.88 -2.76
C ARG A 658 7.72 -5.66 -2.60
N VAL A 659 7.30 -4.41 -2.77
CA VAL A 659 5.88 -4.02 -2.72
C VAL A 659 5.26 -3.86 -4.11
N GLY A 660 6.01 -4.16 -5.17
CA GLY A 660 5.54 -3.99 -6.54
C GLY A 660 6.56 -4.46 -7.59
N VAL A 661 6.18 -4.32 -8.84
CA VAL A 661 6.96 -4.64 -10.03
C VAL A 661 7.66 -3.40 -10.60
N PRO A 662 8.81 -3.53 -11.32
CA PRO A 662 9.43 -4.76 -11.81
C PRO A 662 10.29 -5.47 -10.77
N LEU A 663 10.37 -6.80 -10.87
CA LEU A 663 11.33 -7.60 -10.13
C LEU A 663 11.82 -8.74 -11.02
N LEU A 664 13.13 -8.77 -11.30
CA LEU A 664 13.79 -9.85 -12.01
C LEU A 664 14.69 -10.62 -11.05
N VAL A 665 14.47 -11.93 -10.96
CA VAL A 665 15.20 -12.85 -10.08
C VAL A 665 15.80 -13.95 -10.92
N PHE A 666 17.07 -14.22 -10.73
CA PHE A 666 17.74 -15.36 -11.35
C PHE A 666 18.13 -16.39 -10.28
N TYR A 667 17.70 -17.63 -10.49
CA TYR A 667 18.10 -18.78 -9.70
C TYR A 667 19.15 -19.56 -10.49
N PRO A 668 20.41 -19.63 -10.02
CA PRO A 668 21.46 -20.41 -10.65
C PRO A 668 21.17 -21.92 -10.58
N ALA A 669 21.83 -22.70 -11.45
CA ALA A 669 21.74 -24.15 -11.39
C ALA A 669 22.26 -24.68 -10.04
N GLY A 670 21.58 -25.73 -9.53
CA GLY A 670 21.94 -26.38 -8.26
C GLY A 670 20.82 -26.32 -7.23
N LYS A 671 20.68 -27.43 -6.49
CA LYS A 671 19.66 -27.54 -5.43
C LYS A 671 19.97 -26.56 -4.29
N GLY A 672 19.02 -25.67 -3.97
CA GLY A 672 19.16 -24.72 -2.87
C GLY A 672 20.02 -23.49 -3.18
N SER A 673 20.33 -23.21 -4.47
CA SER A 673 21.04 -22.01 -4.88
C SER A 673 20.34 -20.73 -4.42
N GLU A 674 21.09 -19.75 -3.94
CA GLU A 674 20.53 -18.45 -3.53
C GLU A 674 20.07 -17.65 -4.75
N PRO A 675 18.91 -16.99 -4.69
CA PRO A 675 18.41 -16.14 -5.77
C PRO A 675 19.25 -14.86 -5.93
N ILE A 676 19.55 -14.52 -7.16
CA ILE A 676 20.18 -13.24 -7.52
C ILE A 676 19.08 -12.26 -7.89
N ILE A 677 18.86 -11.24 -7.05
CA ILE A 677 17.83 -10.20 -7.27
C ILE A 677 18.47 -9.05 -8.04
N LEU A 678 17.91 -8.71 -9.19
CA LEU A 678 18.38 -7.61 -10.01
C LEU A 678 17.68 -6.28 -9.63
N PRO A 679 18.31 -5.11 -9.96
CA PRO A 679 17.73 -3.80 -9.71
C PRO A 679 16.48 -3.54 -10.58
N GLU A 680 15.69 -2.54 -10.22
CA GLU A 680 14.43 -2.21 -10.91
C GLU A 680 14.61 -1.74 -12.35
N LEU A 681 15.68 -0.99 -12.64
CA LEU A 681 16.02 -0.58 -14.00
C LEU A 681 17.16 -1.46 -14.49
N LEU A 682 16.91 -2.20 -15.55
CA LEU A 682 17.82 -3.18 -16.11
C LEU A 682 18.58 -2.64 -17.32
N THR A 683 19.81 -3.12 -17.43
CA THR A 683 20.58 -3.05 -18.68
C THR A 683 20.86 -4.46 -19.17
N GLU A 684 21.02 -4.64 -20.47
CA GLU A 684 21.38 -5.92 -21.09
C GLU A 684 22.59 -6.57 -20.38
N LYS A 685 23.61 -5.75 -20.08
CA LYS A 685 24.83 -6.21 -19.40
C LYS A 685 24.53 -6.79 -18.02
N MET A 686 23.68 -6.14 -17.21
CA MET A 686 23.32 -6.63 -15.87
C MET A 686 22.65 -8.00 -15.93
N VAL A 687 21.74 -8.19 -16.90
CA VAL A 687 21.05 -9.47 -17.09
C VAL A 687 22.03 -10.55 -17.54
N LEU A 688 22.91 -10.26 -18.51
CA LEU A 688 23.93 -11.19 -18.98
C LEU A 688 24.92 -11.57 -17.87
N ASP A 689 25.39 -10.61 -17.07
CA ASP A 689 26.32 -10.86 -15.97
C ASP A 689 25.68 -11.74 -14.89
N ALA A 690 24.41 -11.50 -14.55
CA ALA A 690 23.68 -12.34 -13.59
C ALA A 690 23.49 -13.78 -14.07
N ILE A 691 23.22 -13.98 -15.38
CA ILE A 691 23.00 -15.31 -15.98
C ILE A 691 24.34 -16.06 -16.18
N ARG A 692 25.46 -15.37 -16.37
CA ARG A 692 26.78 -15.98 -16.57
C ARG A 692 27.38 -16.56 -15.30
N ASN A 693 27.18 -15.87 -14.19
CA ASN A 693 27.61 -16.29 -12.85
C ASN A 693 26.72 -17.45 -12.33
#